data_f2c06f86ab3a7485081f89da548b9f49
#
_entry.id   f2c06f86ab3a7485081f89da548b9f49
#
_cell.length_a   1.000
_cell.length_b   1.000
_cell.length_c   1.000
_cell.angle_alpha   90.00
_cell.angle_beta   90.00
_cell.angle_gamma   90.00
#
_symmetry.space_group_name_H-M   'P 1'
#
loop_
_entity.id
_entity.type
_entity.pdbx_description
1 polymer ?
#
loop_
_entity_poly.entity_id
_entity_poly.type
_entity_poly.pdbx_seq_one_letter_code
_entity_poly.pdbx_strand_id
1 'polypeptide(L)'
;MKIRPLVVLVCLLQASFLFASAHRFAIDTILPGSNVRELPGIVIRRNQPMARSSGDTLKFDATRYLKPEAFRLEDLVKNIPGFRVDDNGRIYFNGKEINRIMIDGDDLAGEHYKLLSRNLKALMVDSLQVIQGHEKNRLMQTFSNQDAVAINLIIKKSWIGKTSGNLMISKDIGQRGEADAELIRLAKKAKQLCFINTNNTGANGVTDRGNEMQGNERGVYRVWPFDPLHAGTGPNLPPAYVNINNDKSLAFISSLVLSSHTKLSLTATAMQNENRLLLSTRSSYNLPGTEKFNLSTNTKHVGHATIGDLRMQLETDKGDNRLSSFQLTVSNGQTHSIQHTDRSGIVGTTSDANDRLHQFNLLAFHHASWKLSPQALLQVDTRFTLDRNIDRLQASFSSDSLMQFFIDQLFTHHGKLAGTDLSLIRQWSQQNARVGIRATVESITSAVGNQAISLQLAKYYPYLSIVHRHSKKISTTFNTAAGTAMVKSNTINRKAFIFHLEEKLVWHKKPTQQYWMGIALAQKPASIRSWHAAPLFFEGTMRNRISDPAIPLSLDLEMGVTKMNLYQGFVLSVNARAGILRNDYGIATTVGKVVDSLSWFVMPLQRNLMLNARVEQFIHSLKLKYILEANGMVSHRPQQLNGVIFGSMMNSHGLEQRMVSNWKSWFNGELHYGLQQNSFGTSGQQPSTMKRIAYGISTTLRFNAHLFAHVQYRVQLFERGQRFDLLDGKVKAVLSPRWRCSIALNNLMNHQYIELLNASLYGHDRFTQQLNGRQVLFGLNCGF
;
A
#
# COMPACT_ATOMS: atom_id res chain seq x y z
N MET A 1 11.95 -22.17 -28.18
CA MET A 1 13.06 -23.11 -28.44
C MET A 1 14.37 -22.48 -27.93
N LYS A 2 15.18 -23.19 -27.13
CA LYS A 2 16.53 -22.84 -26.61
C LYS A 2 16.61 -21.73 -25.55
N ILE A 3 15.94 -21.92 -24.40
CA ILE A 3 16.20 -21.17 -23.15
C ILE A 3 17.08 -22.01 -22.18
N ARG A 4 17.39 -23.24 -22.53
CA ARG A 4 18.20 -24.16 -21.69
C ARG A 4 19.59 -23.65 -21.27
N PRO A 5 20.38 -22.92 -22.08
CA PRO A 5 21.72 -22.53 -21.64
C PRO A 5 21.72 -21.38 -20.60
N LEU A 6 20.73 -20.50 -20.61
CA LEU A 6 20.71 -19.36 -19.67
C LEU A 6 20.29 -19.79 -18.25
N VAL A 7 19.35 -20.73 -18.15
CA VAL A 7 18.92 -21.30 -16.86
C VAL A 7 20.05 -22.14 -16.26
N VAL A 8 20.77 -22.88 -17.08
CA VAL A 8 21.96 -23.68 -16.66
C VAL A 8 23.08 -22.75 -16.21
N LEU A 9 23.30 -21.61 -16.89
CA LEU A 9 24.33 -20.63 -16.49
C LEU A 9 23.96 -19.94 -15.15
N VAL A 10 22.68 -19.64 -14.91
CA VAL A 10 22.21 -19.08 -13.63
C VAL A 10 22.30 -20.11 -12.51
N CYS A 11 21.96 -21.37 -12.78
CA CYS A 11 22.11 -22.47 -11.80
C CYS A 11 23.60 -22.81 -11.52
N LEU A 12 24.47 -22.75 -12.51
CA LEU A 12 25.92 -22.95 -12.33
C LEU A 12 26.56 -21.80 -11.57
N LEU A 13 26.10 -20.54 -11.76
CA LEU A 13 26.53 -19.41 -10.96
C LEU A 13 26.05 -19.53 -9.51
N GLN A 14 24.90 -20.14 -9.26
CA GLN A 14 24.40 -20.40 -7.90
C GLN A 14 25.18 -21.56 -7.21
N ALA A 15 25.56 -22.59 -7.95
CA ALA A 15 26.36 -23.71 -7.41
C ALA A 15 27.79 -23.30 -7.04
N SER A 16 28.39 -22.39 -7.78
CA SER A 16 29.74 -21.88 -7.47
C SER A 16 29.80 -20.98 -6.23
N PHE A 17 28.69 -20.41 -5.80
CA PHE A 17 28.63 -19.61 -4.56
C PHE A 17 28.53 -20.45 -3.28
N LEU A 18 28.08 -21.70 -3.38
CA LEU A 18 27.97 -22.62 -2.24
C LEU A 18 29.31 -23.28 -1.87
N PHE A 19 30.30 -23.30 -2.78
CA PHE A 19 31.61 -23.94 -2.57
C PHE A 19 32.73 -22.97 -2.16
N ALA A 20 32.48 -21.65 -2.08
CA ALA A 20 33.54 -20.68 -1.79
C ALA A 20 33.81 -20.42 -0.29
N SER A 21 33.21 -21.18 0.61
CA SER A 21 33.34 -20.97 2.07
C SER A 21 34.24 -21.98 2.81
N ALA A 22 34.95 -22.86 2.10
CA ALA A 22 35.90 -23.75 2.71
C ALA A 22 37.26 -23.52 2.07
N HIS A 23 38.16 -22.83 2.73
CA HIS A 23 39.61 -22.99 2.82
C HIS A 23 40.31 -21.68 3.22
N ARG A 24 40.60 -21.54 4.51
CA ARG A 24 41.75 -20.80 5.01
C ARG A 24 42.25 -21.48 6.27
N PHE A 25 43.17 -22.41 6.12
CA PHE A 25 44.17 -22.66 7.12
C PHE A 25 45.51 -22.19 6.51
N ALA A 26 46.04 -21.12 7.05
CA ALA A 26 47.42 -20.74 6.83
C ALA A 26 48.17 -20.90 8.17
N ILE A 27 49.16 -21.79 8.17
CA ILE A 27 50.06 -22.00 9.29
C ILE A 27 51.19 -20.97 9.12
N ASP A 28 51.28 -20.04 10.09
CA ASP A 28 52.43 -19.11 10.18
C ASP A 28 53.58 -19.80 10.92
N THR A 29 54.67 -20.07 10.20
CA THR A 29 55.95 -20.44 10.77
C THR A 29 56.77 -19.17 11.01
N ILE A 30 57.05 -18.88 12.26
CA ILE A 30 57.92 -17.76 12.68
C ILE A 30 59.37 -18.19 12.60
N LEU A 31 60.16 -17.48 11.81
CA LEU A 31 61.64 -17.52 11.83
C LEU A 31 62.14 -16.24 12.55
N PRO A 32 63.10 -16.37 13.48
CA PRO A 32 63.65 -15.20 14.16
C PRO A 32 64.84 -14.64 13.36
N GLY A 33 64.76 -13.40 12.97
CA GLY A 33 65.85 -12.66 12.32
C GLY A 33 65.62 -11.16 12.39
N SER A 34 66.40 -10.52 13.20
CA SER A 34 66.51 -9.11 13.52
C SER A 34 66.50 -8.17 12.30
N ASN A 35 65.62 -7.19 12.32
CA ASN A 35 65.79 -5.80 11.92
C ASN A 35 64.51 -5.04 12.19
N VAL A 36 64.52 -4.16 13.18
CA VAL A 36 63.37 -3.28 13.48
C VAL A 36 63.25 -2.27 12.36
N ARG A 37 62.38 -2.57 11.39
CA ARG A 37 61.81 -1.57 10.49
C ARG A 37 60.57 -1.04 11.12
N GLU A 38 60.51 0.27 11.42
CA GLU A 38 59.22 0.93 11.73
C GLU A 38 58.28 0.69 10.57
N LEU A 39 57.26 -0.13 10.81
CA LEU A 39 56.19 -0.36 9.88
C LEU A 39 55.33 0.93 9.84
N PRO A 40 54.99 1.42 8.64
CA PRO A 40 54.03 2.53 8.54
C PRO A 40 52.76 2.12 9.24
N GLY A 41 52.27 3.00 10.10
CA GLY A 41 51.09 2.76 10.95
C GLY A 41 49.95 2.16 10.14
N ILE A 42 49.56 0.93 10.47
CA ILE A 42 48.42 0.27 9.87
C ILE A 42 47.17 1.04 10.34
N VAL A 43 46.63 1.87 9.46
CA VAL A 43 45.30 2.48 9.67
C VAL A 43 44.30 1.35 9.52
N ILE A 44 43.93 0.70 10.62
CA ILE A 44 42.82 -0.24 10.67
C ILE A 44 41.54 0.57 10.39
N ARG A 45 41.14 0.65 9.15
CA ARG A 45 39.80 1.13 8.79
C ARG A 45 38.83 0.07 9.26
N ARG A 46 38.38 0.19 10.51
CA ARG A 46 37.31 -0.62 11.07
C ARG A 46 36.09 -0.48 10.14
N ASN A 47 35.64 -1.58 9.57
CA ASN A 47 34.37 -1.59 8.84
C ASN A 47 33.29 -1.06 9.77
N GLN A 48 32.88 0.18 9.56
CA GLN A 48 31.81 0.76 10.37
C GLN A 48 30.51 0.05 10.05
N PRO A 49 29.68 -0.29 11.05
CA PRO A 49 28.40 -0.94 10.82
C PRO A 49 27.51 -0.08 9.91
N MET A 50 26.72 -0.74 9.06
CA MET A 50 25.78 -0.06 8.15
C MET A 50 24.72 0.73 8.89
N ALA A 51 24.36 0.33 10.11
CA ALA A 51 23.51 1.07 11.04
C ALA A 51 24.02 0.91 12.46
N ARG A 52 23.66 1.84 13.31
CA ARG A 52 23.88 1.77 14.76
C ARG A 52 22.57 1.42 15.44
N SER A 53 22.59 0.45 16.37
CA SER A 53 21.42 0.07 17.17
C SER A 53 21.52 0.71 18.54
N SER A 54 20.42 1.31 19.00
CA SER A 54 20.26 1.84 20.36
C SER A 54 18.84 1.50 20.83
N GLY A 55 18.72 0.49 21.71
CA GLY A 55 17.41 -0.05 22.09
C GLY A 55 16.61 -0.51 20.87
N ASP A 56 15.38 -0.04 20.75
CA ASP A 56 14.45 -0.38 19.64
C ASP A 56 14.66 0.53 18.41
N THR A 57 15.71 1.35 18.39
CA THR A 57 15.99 2.28 17.30
C THR A 57 17.23 1.86 16.53
N LEU A 58 17.08 1.81 15.19
CA LEU A 58 18.18 1.62 14.25
C LEU A 58 18.46 2.94 13.55
N LYS A 59 19.69 3.45 13.67
CA LYS A 59 20.14 4.70 13.04
C LYS A 59 21.01 4.42 11.83
N PHE A 60 20.59 4.91 10.66
CA PHE A 60 21.32 4.87 9.40
C PHE A 60 21.85 6.26 9.06
N ASP A 61 23.13 6.34 8.70
CA ASP A 61 23.74 7.57 8.19
C ASP A 61 23.30 7.77 6.73
N ALA A 62 22.52 8.80 6.46
CA ALA A 62 21.96 9.06 5.13
C ALA A 62 23.04 9.27 4.06
N THR A 63 24.20 9.85 4.44
CA THR A 63 25.26 10.18 3.49
C THR A 63 25.89 8.95 2.83
N ARG A 64 25.83 7.80 3.51
CA ARG A 64 26.36 6.54 2.99
C ARG A 64 25.51 5.92 1.88
N TYR A 65 24.20 6.17 1.93
CA TYR A 65 23.20 5.60 1.03
C TYR A 65 22.75 6.59 -0.04
N LEU A 66 23.16 7.86 0.12
CA LEU A 66 22.84 8.90 -0.84
C LEU A 66 23.66 8.68 -2.11
N LYS A 67 22.98 8.29 -3.18
CA LYS A 67 23.55 8.24 -4.52
C LYS A 67 23.46 9.60 -5.19
N PRO A 68 24.35 9.94 -6.13
CA PRO A 68 24.28 11.23 -6.84
C PRO A 68 22.99 11.46 -7.58
N GLU A 69 22.36 10.40 -8.05
CA GLU A 69 21.06 10.41 -8.73
C GLU A 69 19.87 10.47 -7.78
N ALA A 70 20.05 10.16 -6.48
CA ALA A 70 18.98 10.16 -5.49
C ALA A 70 18.54 11.60 -5.16
N PHE A 71 17.33 11.94 -5.53
CA PHE A 71 16.80 13.28 -5.41
C PHE A 71 15.81 13.42 -4.26
N ARG A 72 14.91 12.46 -4.18
CA ARG A 72 13.81 12.41 -3.20
C ARG A 72 14.16 11.46 -2.06
N LEU A 73 13.50 11.64 -0.93
CA LEU A 73 13.66 10.75 0.21
C LEU A 73 13.39 9.28 -0.15
N GLU A 74 12.42 9.03 -1.01
CA GLU A 74 12.09 7.68 -1.50
C GLU A 74 13.31 7.02 -2.18
N ASP A 75 14.07 7.77 -2.98
CA ASP A 75 15.28 7.26 -3.65
C ASP A 75 16.37 6.89 -2.63
N LEU A 76 16.50 7.67 -1.55
CA LEU A 76 17.41 7.37 -0.46
C LEU A 76 16.99 6.10 0.28
N VAL A 77 15.71 6.00 0.64
CA VAL A 77 15.17 4.86 1.41
C VAL A 77 15.33 3.55 0.64
N LYS A 78 15.11 3.52 -0.67
CA LYS A 78 15.34 2.33 -1.53
C LYS A 78 16.75 1.77 -1.45
N ASN A 79 17.74 2.63 -1.14
CA ASN A 79 19.15 2.22 -1.05
C ASN A 79 19.53 1.66 0.33
N ILE A 80 18.72 1.91 1.37
CA ILE A 80 19.02 1.48 2.74
C ILE A 80 18.66 -0.02 2.91
N PRO A 81 19.52 -0.82 3.55
CA PRO A 81 19.23 -2.22 3.83
C PRO A 81 17.96 -2.42 4.66
N GLY A 82 17.18 -3.45 4.33
CA GLY A 82 15.93 -3.80 5.01
C GLY A 82 14.72 -3.01 4.54
N PHE A 83 14.90 -1.95 3.75
CA PHE A 83 13.80 -1.20 3.18
C PHE A 83 13.36 -1.71 1.81
N ARG A 84 12.05 -1.65 1.59
CA ARG A 84 11.40 -1.84 0.30
C ARG A 84 10.38 -0.71 0.11
N VAL A 85 10.33 -0.18 -1.08
CA VAL A 85 9.28 0.74 -1.51
C VAL A 85 8.56 0.08 -2.68
N ASP A 86 7.24 -0.08 -2.56
CA ASP A 86 6.44 -0.64 -3.64
C ASP A 86 6.08 0.42 -4.70
N ASP A 87 5.44 -0.01 -5.80
CA ASP A 87 5.07 0.87 -6.91
C ASP A 87 4.05 1.95 -6.50
N ASN A 88 3.30 1.70 -5.44
CA ASN A 88 2.36 2.65 -4.84
C ASN A 88 3.02 3.61 -3.84
N GLY A 89 4.35 3.55 -3.64
CA GLY A 89 5.11 4.38 -2.71
C GLY A 89 4.94 3.99 -1.24
N ARG A 90 4.40 2.80 -0.93
CA ARG A 90 4.38 2.28 0.43
C ARG A 90 5.78 1.83 0.80
N ILE A 91 6.19 2.20 2.00
CA ILE A 91 7.51 1.88 2.52
C ILE A 91 7.38 0.76 3.54
N TYR A 92 8.20 -0.26 3.36
CA TYR A 92 8.27 -1.41 4.27
C TYR A 92 9.67 -1.50 4.86
N PHE A 93 9.75 -1.85 6.13
CA PHE A 93 11.01 -2.19 6.79
C PHE A 93 10.93 -3.62 7.35
N ASN A 94 11.82 -4.49 6.90
CA ASN A 94 11.83 -5.92 7.23
C ASN A 94 10.47 -6.62 7.02
N GLY A 95 9.78 -6.26 5.92
CA GLY A 95 8.48 -6.82 5.57
C GLY A 95 7.27 -6.17 6.26
N LYS A 96 7.48 -5.31 7.25
CA LYS A 96 6.42 -4.55 7.92
C LYS A 96 6.25 -3.18 7.27
N GLU A 97 5.01 -2.81 6.93
CA GLU A 97 4.71 -1.47 6.45
C GLU A 97 4.95 -0.44 7.54
N ILE A 98 5.57 0.70 7.19
CA ILE A 98 5.76 1.78 8.13
C ILE A 98 4.45 2.54 8.35
N ASN A 99 4.22 2.98 9.57
CA ASN A 99 2.99 3.71 9.90
C ASN A 99 3.10 5.21 9.62
N ARG A 100 4.32 5.77 9.71
CA ARG A 100 4.54 7.22 9.58
C ARG A 100 6.00 7.59 9.34
N ILE A 101 6.19 8.82 8.83
CA ILE A 101 7.49 9.48 8.74
C ILE A 101 7.44 10.77 9.58
N MET A 102 8.36 10.87 10.52
CA MET A 102 8.56 12.06 11.36
C MET A 102 9.75 12.87 10.85
N ILE A 103 9.75 14.18 11.09
CA ILE A 103 10.88 15.10 10.85
C ILE A 103 11.31 15.72 12.18
N ASP A 104 12.52 15.39 12.64
CA ASP A 104 13.05 15.77 13.96
C ASP A 104 12.06 15.48 15.10
N GLY A 105 11.44 14.29 15.07
CA GLY A 105 10.46 13.81 16.05
C GLY A 105 9.03 14.28 15.82
N ASP A 106 8.77 15.17 14.86
CA ASP A 106 7.44 15.66 14.55
C ASP A 106 6.75 14.87 13.46
N ASP A 107 5.60 14.30 13.76
CA ASP A 107 4.69 13.68 12.77
C ASP A 107 3.92 14.79 12.03
N LEU A 108 4.40 15.16 10.84
CA LEU A 108 3.80 16.24 10.05
C LEU A 108 2.65 15.77 9.17
N ALA A 109 2.81 14.62 8.54
CA ALA A 109 1.89 14.13 7.52
C ALA A 109 0.97 13.01 8.02
N GLY A 110 1.26 12.42 9.19
CA GLY A 110 0.50 11.30 9.72
C GLY A 110 0.53 10.10 8.77
N GLU A 111 -0.63 9.63 8.37
CA GLU A 111 -0.81 8.52 7.44
C GLU A 111 -0.43 8.89 5.98
N HIS A 112 -0.36 10.20 5.66
CA HIS A 112 0.00 10.71 4.33
C HIS A 112 1.53 10.84 4.15
N TYR A 113 2.32 9.96 4.78
CA TYR A 113 3.79 10.02 4.74
C TYR A 113 4.37 9.96 3.32
N LYS A 114 3.63 9.45 2.35
CA LYS A 114 4.04 9.44 0.94
C LYS A 114 4.25 10.83 0.38
N LEU A 115 3.49 11.83 0.87
CA LEU A 115 3.73 13.23 0.51
C LEU A 115 5.14 13.67 0.91
N LEU A 116 5.63 13.18 2.06
CA LEU A 116 6.99 13.47 2.51
C LEU A 116 8.02 12.67 1.71
N SER A 117 7.82 11.36 1.53
CA SER A 117 8.81 10.50 0.86
C SER A 117 9.02 10.87 -0.60
N ARG A 118 7.98 11.33 -1.29
CA ARG A 118 8.03 11.70 -2.71
C ARG A 118 8.51 13.13 -2.97
N ASN A 119 8.44 14.03 -1.97
CA ASN A 119 8.72 15.44 -2.18
C ASN A 119 9.90 15.98 -1.37
N LEU A 120 10.24 15.38 -0.22
CA LEU A 120 11.39 15.82 0.57
C LEU A 120 12.70 15.50 -0.15
N LYS A 121 13.59 16.48 -0.27
CA LYS A 121 14.92 16.31 -0.89
C LYS A 121 15.79 15.38 -0.03
N ALA A 122 16.34 14.32 -0.62
CA ALA A 122 17.24 13.38 0.05
C ALA A 122 18.47 14.07 0.70
N LEU A 123 18.97 15.13 0.06
CA LEU A 123 20.10 15.93 0.54
C LEU A 123 19.88 16.65 1.89
N MET A 124 18.61 16.88 2.27
CA MET A 124 18.28 17.53 3.54
C MET A 124 18.47 16.60 4.74
N VAL A 125 18.46 15.28 4.50
CA VAL A 125 18.51 14.25 5.55
C VAL A 125 19.96 14.03 5.99
N ASP A 126 20.23 14.12 7.29
CA ASP A 126 21.49 13.75 7.92
C ASP A 126 21.52 12.25 8.26
N SER A 127 20.50 11.80 8.96
CA SER A 127 20.35 10.41 9.34
C SER A 127 18.88 10.01 9.39
N LEU A 128 18.64 8.70 9.23
CA LEU A 128 17.33 8.07 9.26
C LEU A 128 17.30 7.12 10.45
N GLN A 129 16.32 7.29 11.33
CA GLN A 129 16.09 6.44 12.48
C GLN A 129 14.86 5.59 12.25
N VAL A 130 15.00 4.28 12.37
CA VAL A 130 13.87 3.33 12.35
C VAL A 130 13.53 3.00 13.79
N ILE A 131 12.34 3.35 14.21
CA ILE A 131 11.84 3.11 15.56
C ILE A 131 10.89 1.92 15.47
N GLN A 132 11.28 0.81 16.07
CA GLN A 132 10.45 -0.39 16.19
C GLN A 132 9.61 -0.28 17.46
N GLY A 133 8.37 -0.77 17.41
CA GLY A 133 7.46 -0.61 18.56
C GLY A 133 7.04 0.85 18.79
N HIS A 134 6.98 1.65 17.71
CA HIS A 134 6.66 3.08 17.84
C HIS A 134 5.26 3.30 18.41
N GLU A 135 5.20 4.05 19.50
CA GLU A 135 3.96 4.50 20.15
C GLU A 135 3.86 6.02 20.05
N LYS A 136 2.76 6.50 19.44
CA LYS A 136 2.53 7.96 19.28
C LYS A 136 2.34 8.66 20.61
N ASN A 137 1.64 8.02 21.53
CA ASN A 137 1.38 8.56 22.85
C ASN A 137 2.61 8.33 23.75
N ARG A 138 3.32 9.38 24.06
CA ARG A 138 4.51 9.33 24.90
C ARG A 138 4.27 8.67 26.27
N LEU A 139 3.11 8.90 26.87
CA LEU A 139 2.75 8.29 28.14
C LEU A 139 2.52 6.78 28.03
N MET A 140 2.24 6.31 26.81
CA MET A 140 2.05 4.89 26.51
C MET A 140 3.34 4.14 26.20
N GLN A 141 4.46 4.80 25.94
CA GLN A 141 5.71 4.15 25.50
C GLN A 141 6.20 3.08 26.47
N THR A 142 6.02 3.29 27.80
CA THR A 142 6.40 2.30 28.82
C THR A 142 5.38 1.16 28.97
N PHE A 143 4.15 1.38 28.55
CA PHE A 143 3.02 0.44 28.70
C PHE A 143 2.71 -0.35 27.43
N SER A 144 3.11 0.16 26.27
CA SER A 144 2.79 -0.42 24.97
C SER A 144 3.80 -1.48 24.57
N ASN A 145 3.32 -2.50 23.86
CA ASN A 145 4.14 -3.48 23.15
C ASN A 145 3.70 -3.52 21.68
N GLN A 146 3.55 -2.34 21.07
CA GLN A 146 3.12 -2.24 19.68
C GLN A 146 4.20 -2.74 18.73
N ASP A 147 3.77 -3.37 17.65
CA ASP A 147 4.63 -3.88 16.58
C ASP A 147 4.74 -2.88 15.40
N ALA A 148 4.42 -1.61 15.68
CA ALA A 148 4.43 -0.54 14.70
C ALA A 148 5.87 -0.08 14.40
N VAL A 149 6.13 0.25 13.14
CA VAL A 149 7.43 0.78 12.70
C VAL A 149 7.24 2.21 12.21
N ALA A 150 8.07 3.13 12.71
CA ALA A 150 8.11 4.51 12.25
C ALA A 150 9.51 4.90 11.79
N ILE A 151 9.58 5.87 10.88
CA ILE A 151 10.82 6.49 10.45
C ILE A 151 10.89 7.90 11.05
N ASN A 152 12.00 8.25 11.67
CA ASN A 152 12.31 9.61 12.06
C ASN A 152 13.52 10.13 11.26
N LEU A 153 13.30 11.20 10.52
CA LEU A 153 14.33 11.87 9.72
C LEU A 153 14.97 12.96 10.57
N ILE A 154 16.27 12.89 10.72
CA ILE A 154 17.05 13.99 11.30
C ILE A 154 17.54 14.88 10.17
N ILE A 155 17.16 16.14 10.22
CA ILE A 155 17.50 17.11 9.17
C ILE A 155 18.87 17.75 9.47
N LYS A 156 19.67 17.95 8.44
CA LYS A 156 20.97 18.63 8.55
C LYS A 156 20.76 20.05 9.09
N LYS A 157 21.59 20.45 10.05
CA LYS A 157 21.52 21.79 10.69
C LYS A 157 21.54 22.95 9.69
N SER A 158 22.20 22.78 8.55
CA SER A 158 22.29 23.77 7.48
C SER A 158 20.94 24.12 6.81
N TRP A 159 19.92 23.25 6.97
CA TRP A 159 18.59 23.46 6.40
C TRP A 159 17.56 23.97 7.42
N ILE A 160 17.87 23.90 8.71
CA ILE A 160 16.96 24.35 9.78
C ILE A 160 16.78 25.85 9.72
N GLY A 161 15.53 26.32 9.70
CA GLY A 161 15.16 27.74 9.64
C GLY A 161 15.20 28.36 8.27
N LYS A 162 15.78 27.70 7.28
CA LYS A 162 15.82 28.17 5.90
C LYS A 162 14.57 27.76 5.13
N THR A 163 14.17 28.60 4.19
CA THR A 163 13.18 28.27 3.17
C THR A 163 13.90 27.70 1.95
N SER A 164 13.46 26.58 1.47
CA SER A 164 13.95 25.94 0.25
C SER A 164 12.77 25.69 -0.67
N GLY A 165 12.93 25.99 -1.93
CA GLY A 165 11.95 25.70 -2.95
C GLY A 165 12.53 24.95 -4.13
N ASN A 166 11.62 24.45 -4.96
CA ASN A 166 11.95 23.82 -6.22
C ASN A 166 10.80 24.06 -7.20
N LEU A 167 11.11 24.50 -8.38
CA LEU A 167 10.15 24.63 -9.49
C LEU A 167 10.65 23.76 -10.63
N MET A 168 9.82 22.83 -11.09
CA MET A 168 10.10 22.00 -12.25
C MET A 168 9.01 22.18 -13.28
N ILE A 169 9.40 22.37 -14.54
CA ILE A 169 8.49 22.39 -15.67
C ILE A 169 9.05 21.42 -16.71
N SER A 170 8.19 20.54 -17.19
CA SER A 170 8.53 19.61 -18.27
C SER A 170 7.48 19.72 -19.37
N LYS A 171 7.90 19.70 -20.61
CA LYS A 171 7.04 19.79 -21.78
C LYS A 171 7.47 18.77 -22.82
N ASP A 172 6.49 18.11 -23.42
CA ASP A 172 6.67 17.24 -24.59
C ASP A 172 6.61 18.07 -25.87
N ILE A 173 7.10 17.52 -26.98
CA ILE A 173 6.96 18.06 -28.34
C ILE A 173 5.47 18.21 -28.71
N GLY A 174 4.60 17.33 -28.12
CA GLY A 174 3.15 17.41 -28.27
C GLY A 174 2.48 18.32 -27.25
N GLN A 175 1.31 17.84 -26.74
CA GLN A 175 0.49 18.62 -25.79
C GLN A 175 0.71 18.23 -24.32
N ARG A 176 1.61 17.25 -24.02
CA ARG A 176 1.82 16.76 -22.67
C ARG A 176 2.82 17.63 -21.92
N GLY A 177 2.61 17.75 -20.63
CA GLY A 177 3.49 18.50 -19.77
C GLY A 177 3.27 18.24 -18.31
N GLU A 178 4.21 18.65 -17.51
CA GLU A 178 4.20 18.56 -16.06
C GLU A 178 4.80 19.83 -15.48
N ALA A 179 4.19 20.35 -14.42
CA ALA A 179 4.77 21.41 -13.63
C ALA A 179 4.61 21.09 -12.13
N ASP A 180 5.73 21.13 -11.41
CA ASP A 180 5.82 20.92 -9.97
C ASP A 180 6.39 22.16 -9.29
N ALA A 181 5.78 22.59 -8.20
CA ALA A 181 6.32 23.59 -7.30
C ALA A 181 6.35 23.06 -5.87
N GLU A 182 7.48 23.20 -5.23
CA GLU A 182 7.71 22.77 -3.86
C GLU A 182 8.22 23.95 -3.03
N LEU A 183 7.69 24.13 -1.82
CA LEU A 183 8.18 25.06 -0.83
C LEU A 183 8.28 24.39 0.51
N ILE A 184 9.46 24.41 1.13
CA ILE A 184 9.74 23.72 2.37
C ILE A 184 10.44 24.68 3.34
N ARG A 185 9.87 24.87 4.52
CA ARG A 185 10.48 25.59 5.63
C ARG A 185 10.42 24.74 6.90
N LEU A 186 11.58 24.40 7.45
CA LEU A 186 11.72 23.58 8.65
C LEU A 186 12.35 24.41 9.77
N ALA A 187 11.53 25.16 10.51
CA ALA A 187 11.98 25.93 11.68
C ALA A 187 11.54 25.24 12.97
N LYS A 188 12.19 25.54 14.09
CA LYS A 188 11.90 24.90 15.41
C LYS A 188 10.44 25.07 15.86
N LYS A 189 9.84 26.26 15.63
CA LYS A 189 8.46 26.58 16.05
C LYS A 189 7.43 26.36 14.93
N ALA A 190 7.87 26.30 13.68
CA ALA A 190 6.98 26.18 12.53
C ALA A 190 7.63 25.34 11.44
N LYS A 191 7.00 24.26 11.04
CA LYS A 191 7.38 23.44 9.89
C LYS A 191 6.27 23.53 8.86
N GLN A 192 6.62 23.95 7.66
CA GLN A 192 5.64 24.23 6.59
C GLN A 192 6.14 23.63 5.28
N LEU A 193 5.26 22.92 4.60
CA LEU A 193 5.50 22.32 3.30
C LEU A 193 4.31 22.61 2.40
N CYS A 194 4.59 23.04 1.18
CA CYS A 194 3.58 23.29 0.14
C CYS A 194 4.03 22.61 -1.14
N PHE A 195 3.14 21.86 -1.76
CA PHE A 195 3.39 21.14 -3.00
C PHE A 195 2.26 21.42 -3.98
N ILE A 196 2.61 21.80 -5.18
CA ILE A 196 1.67 22.04 -6.28
C ILE A 196 2.15 21.19 -7.46
N ASN A 197 1.25 20.44 -8.07
CA ASN A 197 1.55 19.66 -9.25
C ASN A 197 0.43 19.80 -10.27
N THR A 198 0.79 19.88 -11.53
CA THR A 198 -0.12 19.67 -12.65
C THR A 198 0.56 18.82 -13.69
N ASN A 199 -0.12 17.79 -14.20
CA ASN A 199 0.44 16.93 -15.23
C ASN A 199 -0.63 16.24 -16.08
N ASN A 200 -0.29 16.00 -17.34
CA ASN A 200 -1.01 15.14 -18.26
C ASN A 200 -0.07 14.12 -18.94
N THR A 201 1.01 13.75 -18.26
CA THR A 201 2.06 12.85 -18.76
C THR A 201 1.81 11.39 -18.37
N GLY A 202 0.76 11.12 -17.61
CA GLY A 202 0.50 9.81 -17.01
C GLY A 202 1.20 9.60 -15.66
N ALA A 203 2.10 10.51 -15.26
CA ALA A 203 2.73 10.42 -13.94
C ALA A 203 1.69 10.60 -12.83
N ASN A 204 1.89 9.92 -11.69
CA ASN A 204 1.05 10.15 -10.52
C ASN A 204 1.33 11.53 -9.93
N GLY A 205 0.29 12.29 -9.64
CA GLY A 205 0.39 13.58 -8.97
C GLY A 205 0.93 13.47 -7.54
N VAL A 206 1.23 14.63 -6.94
CA VAL A 206 1.74 14.75 -5.56
C VAL A 206 0.87 14.01 -4.54
N THR A 207 -0.42 13.92 -4.82
CA THR A 207 -1.41 13.25 -3.97
C THR A 207 -1.85 11.94 -4.60
N ASP A 208 -0.99 10.92 -4.63
CA ASP A 208 -1.41 9.58 -5.02
C ASP A 208 -2.32 8.97 -3.95
N ARG A 209 -3.62 9.28 -4.08
CA ARG A 209 -4.65 8.97 -3.07
C ARG A 209 -5.50 7.78 -3.39
N GLY A 210 -5.39 7.23 -4.58
CA GLY A 210 -6.29 6.17 -5.02
C GLY A 210 -6.48 5.02 -4.04
N ASN A 211 -5.47 4.73 -3.22
CA ASN A 211 -5.48 3.63 -2.26
C ASN A 211 -5.49 4.05 -0.77
N GLU A 212 -5.25 5.32 -0.43
CA GLU A 212 -5.15 5.75 0.98
C GLU A 212 -6.50 6.05 1.63
N MET A 213 -7.54 6.25 0.83
CA MET A 213 -8.89 6.44 1.34
C MET A 213 -9.65 5.13 1.56
N GLN A 214 -9.10 3.98 1.21
CA GLN A 214 -9.61 2.69 1.63
C GLN A 214 -9.25 2.48 3.10
N GLY A 215 -10.25 2.70 3.94
CA GLY A 215 -10.42 2.33 5.31
C GLY A 215 -9.22 1.80 6.08
N ASN A 216 -8.37 2.66 6.58
CA ASN A 216 -7.60 2.33 7.76
C ASN A 216 -8.55 2.31 8.97
N GLU A 217 -8.22 1.56 10.01
CA GLU A 217 -9.02 1.29 11.22
C GLU A 217 -9.64 2.52 11.92
N ARG A 218 -9.30 3.73 11.48
CA ARG A 218 -9.77 5.01 12.00
C ARG A 218 -11.03 5.57 11.32
N GLY A 219 -11.61 4.84 10.34
CA GLY A 219 -13.01 4.99 9.93
C GLY A 219 -13.39 6.21 9.14
N VAL A 220 -12.54 6.77 8.32
CA VAL A 220 -13.01 7.49 7.14
C VAL A 220 -13.30 6.42 6.09
N TYR A 221 -14.53 5.94 6.09
CA TYR A 221 -14.95 4.93 5.12
C TYR A 221 -15.51 5.65 3.90
N ARG A 222 -14.88 5.48 2.76
CA ARG A 222 -15.62 5.58 1.52
C ARG A 222 -16.58 4.38 1.47
N VAL A 223 -17.82 4.62 1.73
CA VAL A 223 -18.87 3.72 1.29
C VAL A 223 -19.02 3.97 -0.20
N TRP A 224 -18.19 3.32 -0.93
CA TRP A 224 -18.28 3.32 -2.35
C TRP A 224 -18.65 1.92 -2.81
N PRO A 225 -19.87 1.67 -3.24
CA PRO A 225 -20.12 0.50 -4.03
C PRO A 225 -19.34 0.57 -5.36
N PHE A 226 -18.81 1.75 -5.72
CA PHE A 226 -18.35 2.07 -7.06
C PHE A 226 -17.03 2.83 -7.00
N ASP A 227 -15.93 2.21 -7.39
CA ASP A 227 -14.69 2.90 -7.65
C ASP A 227 -14.49 3.02 -9.18
N PRO A 228 -14.94 4.11 -9.82
CA PRO A 228 -14.80 4.28 -11.24
C PRO A 228 -13.33 4.43 -11.71
N LEU A 229 -12.42 4.63 -10.76
CA LEU A 229 -11.00 4.78 -11.04
C LEU A 229 -10.23 3.44 -10.97
N HIS A 230 -10.85 2.36 -10.49
CA HIS A 230 -10.28 1.03 -10.45
C HIS A 230 -10.79 0.14 -11.60
N ALA A 231 -10.84 0.68 -12.79
CA ALA A 231 -11.02 -0.14 -13.97
C ALA A 231 -9.76 -1.00 -14.16
N GLY A 232 -9.88 -2.24 -13.76
CA GLY A 232 -8.98 -3.33 -14.10
C GLY A 232 -7.59 -3.24 -13.49
N THR A 233 -7.20 -4.27 -12.80
CA THR A 233 -5.79 -4.58 -12.51
C THR A 233 -5.08 -4.89 -13.83
N GLY A 234 -4.72 -3.84 -14.57
CA GLY A 234 -3.77 -3.95 -15.65
C GLY A 234 -2.43 -4.49 -15.14
N PRO A 235 -1.51 -4.84 -16.01
CA PRO A 235 -0.19 -5.28 -15.58
C PRO A 235 0.44 -4.20 -14.72
N ASN A 236 1.36 -4.58 -13.81
CA ASN A 236 2.21 -3.65 -13.08
C ASN A 236 3.12 -2.88 -14.06
N LEU A 237 2.52 -1.97 -14.81
CA LEU A 237 3.22 -1.02 -15.66
C LEU A 237 3.39 0.30 -14.90
N PRO A 238 4.43 1.06 -15.19
CA PRO A 238 4.56 2.40 -14.63
C PRO A 238 3.33 3.24 -14.99
N PRO A 239 2.82 4.07 -14.07
CA PRO A 239 1.66 4.93 -14.30
C PRO A 239 1.76 5.76 -15.59
N ALA A 240 2.95 6.24 -15.93
CA ALA A 240 3.21 7.00 -17.16
C ALA A 240 2.82 6.28 -18.46
N TYR A 241 2.72 4.94 -18.42
CA TYR A 241 2.30 4.14 -19.57
C TYR A 241 0.80 3.96 -19.68
N VAL A 242 0.11 3.81 -18.55
CA VAL A 242 -1.30 3.40 -18.51
C VAL A 242 -2.26 4.52 -18.20
N ASN A 243 -1.81 5.58 -17.50
CA ASN A 243 -2.67 6.69 -17.14
C ASN A 243 -2.76 7.69 -18.30
N ILE A 244 -3.96 7.88 -18.83
CA ILE A 244 -4.27 9.02 -19.70
C ILE A 244 -4.99 10.02 -18.81
N ASN A 245 -4.22 10.90 -18.19
CA ASN A 245 -4.69 11.81 -17.15
C ASN A 245 -4.57 13.29 -17.51
N ASN A 246 -5.25 14.12 -16.71
CA ASN A 246 -5.04 15.55 -16.62
C ASN A 246 -5.26 15.97 -15.16
N ASP A 247 -4.17 15.91 -14.39
CA ASP A 247 -4.19 16.04 -12.96
C ASP A 247 -3.73 17.42 -12.52
N LYS A 248 -4.40 17.96 -11.49
CA LYS A 248 -3.96 19.15 -10.77
C LYS A 248 -4.07 18.85 -9.28
N SER A 249 -3.05 19.18 -8.52
CA SER A 249 -3.06 18.93 -7.08
C SER A 249 -2.32 19.98 -6.29
N LEU A 250 -2.82 20.23 -5.10
CA LEU A 250 -2.24 21.11 -4.08
C LEU A 250 -2.20 20.34 -2.77
N ALA A 251 -1.06 20.37 -2.06
CA ALA A 251 -0.95 19.88 -0.71
C ALA A 251 -0.22 20.90 0.16
N PHE A 252 -0.80 21.25 1.29
CA PHE A 252 -0.21 22.10 2.31
C PHE A 252 -0.17 21.39 3.65
N ILE A 253 1.01 21.32 4.25
CA ILE A 253 1.24 20.70 5.56
C ILE A 253 1.90 21.74 6.44
N SER A 254 1.34 21.97 7.62
CA SER A 254 1.89 22.91 8.61
C SER A 254 1.83 22.32 10.00
N SER A 255 2.90 22.51 10.76
CA SER A 255 2.95 22.20 12.17
C SER A 255 3.49 23.42 12.91
N LEU A 256 2.70 23.93 13.85
CA LEU A 256 2.96 25.15 14.61
C LEU A 256 3.01 24.84 16.11
N VAL A 257 4.07 25.23 16.77
CA VAL A 257 4.18 25.19 18.22
C VAL A 257 3.57 26.50 18.77
N LEU A 258 2.33 26.40 19.30
CA LEU A 258 1.58 27.55 19.81
C LEU A 258 2.07 27.95 21.20
N SER A 259 2.42 26.96 22.03
CA SER A 259 3.02 27.17 23.36
C SER A 259 3.98 26.04 23.70
N SER A 260 4.63 26.08 24.87
CA SER A 260 5.47 24.98 25.35
C SER A 260 4.73 23.64 25.46
N HIS A 261 3.41 23.67 25.51
CA HIS A 261 2.56 22.51 25.76
C HIS A 261 1.56 22.23 24.63
N THR A 262 1.46 23.12 23.65
CA THR A 262 0.38 23.03 22.65
C THR A 262 0.95 23.13 21.23
N LYS A 263 0.57 22.19 20.40
CA LYS A 263 0.95 22.08 19.00
C LYS A 263 -0.29 21.96 18.11
N LEU A 264 -0.31 22.72 17.04
CA LEU A 264 -1.34 22.65 16.00
C LEU A 264 -0.70 22.09 14.72
N SER A 265 -1.30 21.06 14.17
CA SER A 265 -0.95 20.51 12.87
C SER A 265 -2.12 20.67 11.91
N LEU A 266 -1.83 21.12 10.69
CA LEU A 266 -2.79 21.32 9.62
C LEU A 266 -2.29 20.62 8.37
N THR A 267 -3.15 19.84 7.75
CA THR A 267 -2.92 19.27 6.42
C THR A 267 -4.13 19.59 5.54
N ALA A 268 -3.90 20.31 4.47
CA ALA A 268 -4.94 20.62 3.48
C ALA A 268 -4.48 20.09 2.12
N THR A 269 -5.38 19.46 1.41
CA THR A 269 -5.07 18.97 0.07
C THR A 269 -6.29 19.15 -0.82
N ALA A 270 -6.03 19.49 -2.08
CA ALA A 270 -7.04 19.58 -3.12
C ALA A 270 -6.51 18.89 -4.37
N MET A 271 -7.36 18.17 -5.06
CA MET A 271 -7.02 17.45 -6.27
C MET A 271 -8.17 17.55 -7.28
N GLN A 272 -7.82 17.82 -8.52
CA GLN A 272 -8.68 17.63 -9.68
C GLN A 272 -7.99 16.60 -10.57
N ASN A 273 -8.71 15.56 -10.94
CA ASN A 273 -8.23 14.49 -11.77
C ASN A 273 -9.18 14.26 -12.94
N GLU A 274 -8.65 14.10 -14.13
CA GLU A 274 -9.35 13.58 -15.29
C GLU A 274 -8.62 12.30 -15.71
N ASN A 275 -9.35 11.22 -15.90
CA ASN A 275 -8.79 9.94 -16.31
C ASN A 275 -9.59 9.37 -17.47
N ARG A 276 -8.89 8.82 -18.48
CA ARG A 276 -9.49 8.16 -19.64
C ARG A 276 -8.98 6.74 -19.72
N LEU A 277 -9.89 5.80 -19.92
CA LEU A 277 -9.58 4.38 -20.12
C LEU A 277 -10.27 3.88 -21.38
N LEU A 278 -9.50 3.18 -22.20
CA LEU A 278 -10.02 2.37 -23.30
C LEU A 278 -9.61 0.93 -23.06
N LEU A 279 -10.60 0.09 -22.82
CA LEU A 279 -10.42 -1.31 -22.46
C LEU A 279 -11.25 -2.17 -23.40
N SER A 280 -10.62 -3.17 -24.02
CA SER A 280 -11.31 -4.25 -24.73
C SER A 280 -11.06 -5.56 -24.00
N THR A 281 -12.12 -6.26 -23.67
CA THR A 281 -12.06 -7.56 -22.98
C THR A 281 -12.71 -8.61 -23.86
N ARG A 282 -12.03 -9.74 -24.06
CA ARG A 282 -12.60 -10.94 -24.68
C ARG A 282 -12.52 -12.07 -23.67
N SER A 283 -13.68 -12.48 -23.19
CA SER A 283 -13.82 -13.56 -22.21
C SER A 283 -14.33 -14.83 -22.88
N SER A 284 -13.69 -15.93 -22.61
CA SER A 284 -14.14 -17.25 -23.03
C SER A 284 -14.61 -18.02 -21.81
N TYR A 285 -15.90 -18.28 -21.73
CA TYR A 285 -16.53 -18.94 -20.58
C TYR A 285 -16.71 -20.43 -20.84
N ASN A 286 -16.33 -21.24 -19.87
CA ASN A 286 -16.56 -22.67 -19.82
C ASN A 286 -17.23 -22.99 -18.48
N LEU A 287 -18.54 -22.79 -18.41
CA LEU A 287 -19.31 -22.96 -17.19
C LEU A 287 -19.82 -24.39 -17.04
N PRO A 288 -19.86 -24.95 -15.82
CA PRO A 288 -20.47 -26.24 -15.57
C PRO A 288 -21.93 -26.27 -16.04
N GLY A 289 -22.29 -27.24 -16.86
CA GLY A 289 -23.68 -27.43 -17.33
C GLY A 289 -24.18 -26.48 -18.42
N THR A 290 -23.28 -25.66 -19.01
CA THR A 290 -23.63 -24.76 -20.12
C THR A 290 -22.70 -24.96 -21.32
N GLU A 291 -23.14 -24.58 -22.52
CA GLU A 291 -22.26 -24.49 -23.67
C GLU A 291 -21.20 -23.42 -23.51
N LYS A 292 -20.03 -23.66 -24.10
CA LYS A 292 -18.96 -22.64 -24.14
C LYS A 292 -19.43 -21.43 -24.92
N PHE A 293 -19.28 -20.25 -24.36
CA PHE A 293 -19.56 -19.01 -25.07
C PHE A 293 -18.44 -17.98 -24.92
N ASN A 294 -18.33 -17.12 -25.93
CA ASN A 294 -17.39 -16.03 -25.94
C ASN A 294 -18.13 -14.70 -25.75
N LEU A 295 -17.56 -13.82 -24.95
CA LEU A 295 -18.06 -12.47 -24.71
C LEU A 295 -16.97 -11.48 -25.07
N SER A 296 -17.28 -10.51 -25.92
CA SER A 296 -16.39 -9.37 -26.18
C SER A 296 -17.03 -8.09 -25.64
N THR A 297 -16.28 -7.32 -24.90
CA THR A 297 -16.72 -6.06 -24.31
C THR A 297 -15.70 -4.98 -24.62
N ASN A 298 -16.14 -3.89 -25.26
CA ASN A 298 -15.32 -2.70 -25.49
C ASN A 298 -15.86 -1.57 -24.60
N THR A 299 -15.03 -1.05 -23.73
CA THR A 299 -15.42 -0.01 -22.79
C THR A 299 -14.55 1.23 -22.99
N LYS A 300 -15.19 2.36 -23.19
CA LYS A 300 -14.58 3.69 -23.14
C LYS A 300 -15.10 4.38 -21.90
N HIS A 301 -14.19 4.75 -21.02
CA HIS A 301 -14.51 5.44 -19.76
C HIS A 301 -13.79 6.78 -19.70
N VAL A 302 -14.48 7.84 -19.30
CA VAL A 302 -13.92 9.16 -18.98
C VAL A 302 -14.43 9.55 -17.60
N GLY A 303 -13.53 9.73 -16.67
CA GLY A 303 -13.84 10.12 -15.29
C GLY A 303 -13.21 11.46 -14.93
N HIS A 304 -13.97 12.30 -14.24
CA HIS A 304 -13.51 13.53 -13.63
C HIS A 304 -13.74 13.46 -12.12
N ALA A 305 -12.74 13.80 -11.35
CA ALA A 305 -12.84 13.85 -9.90
C ALA A 305 -12.29 15.15 -9.35
N THR A 306 -12.99 15.75 -8.41
CA THR A 306 -12.50 16.88 -7.59
C THR A 306 -12.64 16.50 -6.13
N ILE A 307 -11.53 16.52 -5.40
CA ILE A 307 -11.48 16.06 -4.02
C ILE A 307 -10.70 17.10 -3.19
N GLY A 308 -11.26 17.48 -2.05
CA GLY A 308 -10.62 18.33 -1.07
C GLY A 308 -10.66 17.69 0.32
N ASP A 309 -9.54 17.74 1.05
CA ASP A 309 -9.47 17.29 2.43
C ASP A 309 -8.78 18.33 3.29
N LEU A 310 -9.31 18.52 4.47
CA LEU A 310 -8.76 19.33 5.52
C LEU A 310 -8.65 18.51 6.79
N ARG A 311 -7.45 18.39 7.32
CA ARG A 311 -7.19 17.76 8.62
C ARG A 311 -6.54 18.76 9.55
N MET A 312 -7.11 18.93 10.70
CA MET A 312 -6.60 19.74 11.79
C MET A 312 -6.38 18.84 13.01
N GLN A 313 -5.24 18.95 13.64
CA GLN A 313 -4.93 18.25 14.88
C GLN A 313 -4.36 19.24 15.90
N LEU A 314 -5.01 19.32 17.04
CA LEU A 314 -4.54 20.05 18.22
C LEU A 314 -4.02 19.04 19.24
N GLU A 315 -2.76 19.17 19.63
CA GLU A 315 -2.13 18.31 20.62
C GLU A 315 -1.70 19.17 21.81
N THR A 316 -2.05 18.72 23.01
CA THR A 316 -1.65 19.36 24.27
C THR A 316 -0.92 18.34 25.13
N ASP A 317 0.34 18.59 25.40
CA ASP A 317 1.22 17.78 26.25
C ASP A 317 1.57 18.57 27.52
N LYS A 318 0.96 18.19 28.65
CA LYS A 318 1.24 18.81 29.95
C LYS A 318 2.30 18.01 30.73
N GLY A 319 3.42 17.72 30.09
CA GLY A 319 4.52 16.99 30.70
C GLY A 319 4.16 15.55 31.06
N ASP A 320 4.63 15.05 32.20
CA ASP A 320 4.54 13.64 32.54
C ASP A 320 3.15 13.14 32.97
N ASN A 321 2.16 14.03 33.07
CA ASN A 321 0.89 13.69 33.69
C ASN A 321 -0.28 13.61 32.70
N ARG A 322 -0.27 14.38 31.61
CA ARG A 322 -1.43 14.43 30.70
C ARG A 322 -1.02 14.69 29.27
N LEU A 323 -1.58 13.92 28.37
CA LEU A 323 -1.53 14.15 26.94
C LEU A 323 -2.96 14.13 26.40
N SER A 324 -3.31 15.09 25.56
CA SER A 324 -4.60 15.14 24.87
C SER A 324 -4.39 15.53 23.42
N SER A 325 -5.08 14.88 22.51
CA SER A 325 -5.09 15.27 21.10
C SER A 325 -6.53 15.27 20.57
N PHE A 326 -6.89 16.33 19.87
CA PHE A 326 -8.13 16.44 19.13
C PHE A 326 -7.80 16.53 17.63
N GLN A 327 -8.45 15.70 16.84
CA GLN A 327 -8.32 15.69 15.38
C GLN A 327 -9.67 15.89 14.75
N LEU A 328 -9.75 16.81 13.79
CA LEU A 328 -10.87 17.00 12.89
C LEU A 328 -10.40 16.78 11.47
N THR A 329 -11.13 15.96 10.73
CA THR A 329 -10.89 15.75 9.29
C THR A 329 -12.20 15.97 8.54
N VAL A 330 -12.16 16.79 7.53
CA VAL A 330 -13.28 17.06 6.62
C VAL A 330 -12.81 16.72 5.20
N SER A 331 -13.58 15.88 4.53
CA SER A 331 -13.35 15.53 3.13
C SER A 331 -14.60 15.83 2.32
N ASN A 332 -14.41 16.45 1.17
CA ASN A 332 -15.47 16.66 0.19
C ASN A 332 -14.98 16.23 -1.19
N GLY A 333 -15.82 15.50 -1.92
CA GLY A 333 -15.46 15.00 -3.24
C GLY A 333 -16.66 14.99 -4.19
N GLN A 334 -16.37 15.24 -5.45
CA GLN A 334 -17.32 15.10 -6.55
C GLN A 334 -16.64 14.28 -7.65
N THR A 335 -17.36 13.31 -8.18
CA THR A 335 -16.91 12.60 -9.37
C THR A 335 -18.02 12.57 -10.40
N HIS A 336 -17.61 12.61 -11.65
CA HIS A 336 -18.48 12.49 -12.79
C HIS A 336 -17.81 11.52 -13.75
N SER A 337 -18.48 10.45 -14.12
CA SER A 337 -17.96 9.50 -15.09
C SER A 337 -18.96 9.24 -16.22
N ILE A 338 -18.42 9.10 -17.42
CA ILE A 338 -19.15 8.72 -18.61
C ILE A 338 -18.54 7.43 -19.11
N GLN A 339 -19.36 6.42 -19.28
CA GLN A 339 -18.95 5.12 -19.78
C GLN A 339 -19.80 4.73 -20.98
N HIS A 340 -19.12 4.32 -22.04
CA HIS A 340 -19.74 3.70 -23.20
C HIS A 340 -19.24 2.27 -23.29
N THR A 341 -20.15 1.30 -23.43
CA THR A 341 -19.79 -0.11 -23.46
C THR A 341 -20.54 -0.81 -24.57
N ASP A 342 -19.82 -1.42 -25.49
CA ASP A 342 -20.33 -2.33 -26.50
C ASP A 342 -20.01 -3.77 -26.07
N ARG A 343 -21.03 -4.59 -25.99
CA ARG A 343 -20.92 -6.00 -25.62
C ARG A 343 -21.47 -6.86 -26.76
N SER A 344 -20.69 -7.81 -27.22
CA SER A 344 -21.11 -8.80 -28.21
C SER A 344 -20.90 -10.22 -27.68
N GLY A 345 -21.83 -11.10 -27.94
CA GLY A 345 -21.82 -12.49 -27.44
C GLY A 345 -23.12 -13.20 -27.80
N ILE A 346 -23.85 -13.69 -26.78
CA ILE A 346 -25.15 -14.35 -26.99
C ILE A 346 -26.18 -13.35 -27.54
N VAL A 347 -26.15 -12.11 -27.04
CA VAL A 347 -26.94 -10.97 -27.54
C VAL A 347 -26.01 -9.77 -27.56
N GLY A 348 -26.00 -9.03 -28.67
CA GLY A 348 -25.29 -7.74 -28.75
C GLY A 348 -26.01 -6.68 -27.93
N THR A 349 -25.27 -5.95 -27.09
CA THR A 349 -25.81 -4.84 -26.30
C THR A 349 -24.86 -3.66 -26.30
N THR A 350 -25.41 -2.45 -26.43
CA THR A 350 -24.69 -1.20 -26.24
C THR A 350 -25.27 -0.50 -25.02
N SER A 351 -24.39 0.04 -24.17
CA SER A 351 -24.83 0.81 -23.01
C SER A 351 -24.05 2.11 -22.88
N ASP A 352 -24.76 3.17 -22.57
CA ASP A 352 -24.22 4.47 -22.18
C ASP A 352 -24.60 4.74 -20.73
N ALA A 353 -23.63 5.02 -19.90
CA ALA A 353 -23.83 5.33 -18.50
C ALA A 353 -23.19 6.67 -18.15
N ASN A 354 -23.92 7.48 -17.39
CA ASN A 354 -23.48 8.75 -16.83
C ASN A 354 -23.70 8.70 -15.32
N ASP A 355 -22.60 8.77 -14.58
CA ASP A 355 -22.59 8.65 -13.14
C ASP A 355 -22.06 9.91 -12.48
N ARG A 356 -22.77 10.42 -11.47
CA ARG A 356 -22.41 11.61 -10.71
C ARG A 356 -22.51 11.33 -9.23
N LEU A 357 -21.36 11.37 -8.57
CA LEU A 357 -21.26 11.13 -7.14
C LEU A 357 -20.78 12.38 -6.40
N HIS A 358 -21.48 12.71 -5.32
CA HIS A 358 -21.06 13.69 -4.32
C HIS A 358 -20.81 12.98 -2.99
N GLN A 359 -19.66 13.25 -2.39
CA GLN A 359 -19.26 12.67 -1.12
C GLN A 359 -18.89 13.77 -0.14
N PHE A 360 -19.36 13.62 1.09
CA PHE A 360 -18.94 14.44 2.23
C PHE A 360 -18.65 13.54 3.41
N ASN A 361 -17.47 13.70 4.03
CA ASN A 361 -17.06 12.95 5.21
C ASN A 361 -16.54 13.91 6.27
N LEU A 362 -16.96 13.70 7.51
CA LEU A 362 -16.44 14.38 8.69
C LEU A 362 -16.03 13.33 9.71
N LEU A 363 -14.80 13.44 10.21
CA LEU A 363 -14.27 12.64 11.30
C LEU A 363 -13.78 13.57 12.40
N ALA A 364 -14.33 13.40 13.59
CA ALA A 364 -13.79 13.96 14.81
C ALA A 364 -13.27 12.84 15.70
N PHE A 365 -12.03 12.97 16.15
CA PHE A 365 -11.39 12.03 17.05
C PHE A 365 -10.73 12.78 18.20
N HIS A 366 -11.02 12.36 19.42
CA HIS A 366 -10.39 12.88 20.63
C HIS A 366 -9.72 11.73 21.38
N HIS A 367 -8.46 11.91 21.71
CA HIS A 367 -7.67 11.03 22.53
C HIS A 367 -7.17 11.79 23.76
N ALA A 368 -7.35 11.22 24.94
CA ALA A 368 -6.81 11.78 26.16
C ALA A 368 -6.24 10.68 27.05
N SER A 369 -5.09 10.96 27.65
CA SER A 369 -4.39 10.07 28.56
C SER A 369 -3.97 10.83 29.81
N TRP A 370 -4.22 10.24 30.98
CA TRP A 370 -3.85 10.79 32.29
C TRP A 370 -3.03 9.75 33.05
N LYS A 371 -1.89 10.14 33.50
CA LYS A 371 -1.05 9.36 34.39
C LYS A 371 -1.60 9.47 35.81
N LEU A 372 -2.21 8.41 36.32
CA LEU A 372 -2.78 8.36 37.66
C LEU A 372 -1.71 8.08 38.71
N SER A 373 -0.70 7.28 38.34
CA SER A 373 0.49 6.98 39.15
C SER A 373 1.66 6.61 38.19
N PRO A 374 2.90 6.46 38.70
CA PRO A 374 4.01 5.98 37.88
C PRO A 374 3.72 4.68 37.14
N GLN A 375 2.79 3.86 37.67
CA GLN A 375 2.44 2.53 37.15
C GLN A 375 1.03 2.46 36.59
N ALA A 376 0.25 3.55 36.55
CA ALA A 376 -1.14 3.52 36.09
C ALA A 376 -1.48 4.68 35.17
N LEU A 377 -2.18 4.39 34.08
CA LEU A 377 -2.62 5.34 33.06
C LEU A 377 -4.10 5.12 32.77
N LEU A 378 -4.88 6.20 32.78
CA LEU A 378 -6.24 6.23 32.27
C LEU A 378 -6.23 6.78 30.84
N GLN A 379 -6.95 6.13 29.94
CA GLN A 379 -7.07 6.53 28.55
C GLN A 379 -8.53 6.59 28.13
N VAL A 380 -8.88 7.63 27.39
CA VAL A 380 -10.20 7.82 26.78
C VAL A 380 -10.00 8.15 25.31
N ASP A 381 -10.61 7.36 24.46
CA ASP A 381 -10.69 7.59 23.02
C ASP A 381 -12.14 7.80 22.65
N THR A 382 -12.47 8.91 22.01
CA THR A 382 -13.80 9.17 21.47
C THR A 382 -13.73 9.44 20.00
N ARG A 383 -14.72 8.96 19.26
CA ARG A 383 -14.75 9.06 17.81
C ARG A 383 -16.16 9.34 17.34
N PHE A 384 -16.24 10.26 16.43
CA PHE A 384 -17.48 10.56 15.70
C PHE A 384 -17.17 10.63 14.20
N THR A 385 -17.97 9.93 13.38
CA THR A 385 -17.92 10.07 11.94
C THR A 385 -19.28 10.36 11.37
N LEU A 386 -19.33 11.19 10.35
CA LEU A 386 -20.51 11.46 9.56
C LEU A 386 -20.11 11.34 8.11
N ASP A 387 -20.82 10.53 7.35
CA ASP A 387 -20.62 10.37 5.91
C ASP A 387 -21.95 10.57 5.17
N ARG A 388 -21.86 11.23 4.03
CA ARG A 388 -22.97 11.46 3.14
C ARG A 388 -22.53 11.26 1.71
N ASN A 389 -23.18 10.34 1.01
CA ASN A 389 -22.94 10.09 -0.41
C ASN A 389 -24.28 10.24 -1.15
N ILE A 390 -24.23 10.93 -2.28
CA ILE A 390 -25.33 11.06 -3.22
C ILE A 390 -24.79 10.68 -4.57
N ASP A 391 -25.37 9.64 -5.15
CA ASP A 391 -24.94 9.08 -6.41
C ASP A 391 -26.15 9.03 -7.37
N ARG A 392 -25.99 9.56 -8.57
CA ARG A 392 -27.01 9.50 -9.61
C ARG A 392 -26.43 8.85 -10.84
N LEU A 393 -26.91 7.67 -11.14
CA LEU A 393 -26.60 6.93 -12.34
C LEU A 393 -27.76 7.04 -13.35
N GLN A 394 -27.43 7.48 -14.56
CA GLN A 394 -28.31 7.43 -15.69
C GLN A 394 -27.69 6.53 -16.75
N ALA A 395 -28.36 5.45 -17.13
CA ALA A 395 -27.86 4.52 -18.10
C ALA A 395 -28.96 4.12 -19.11
N SER A 396 -28.56 4.05 -20.37
CA SER A 396 -29.40 3.56 -21.47
C SER A 396 -28.79 2.27 -22.02
N PHE A 397 -29.64 1.32 -22.36
CA PHE A 397 -29.27 0.04 -22.93
C PHE A 397 -30.06 -0.19 -24.20
N SER A 398 -29.39 -0.61 -25.23
CA SER A 398 -30.00 -1.10 -26.46
C SER A 398 -29.46 -2.50 -26.78
N SER A 399 -30.31 -3.40 -27.27
CA SER A 399 -29.90 -4.70 -27.73
C SER A 399 -30.32 -4.96 -29.17
N ASP A 400 -29.63 -5.86 -29.84
CA ASP A 400 -29.96 -6.29 -31.24
C ASP A 400 -31.38 -6.85 -31.37
N SER A 401 -32.03 -7.25 -30.25
CA SER A 401 -33.40 -7.74 -30.19
C SER A 401 -34.47 -6.66 -29.99
N LEU A 402 -34.16 -5.37 -30.30
CA LEU A 402 -35.06 -4.22 -30.18
C LEU A 402 -35.49 -3.87 -28.73
N MET A 403 -34.88 -4.49 -27.71
CA MET A 403 -35.13 -4.08 -26.32
C MET A 403 -34.30 -2.86 -26.00
N GLN A 404 -34.98 -1.76 -25.70
CA GLN A 404 -34.37 -0.56 -25.10
C GLN A 404 -34.89 -0.39 -23.68
N PHE A 405 -34.03 -0.19 -22.72
CA PHE A 405 -34.42 0.19 -21.38
C PHE A 405 -33.51 1.28 -20.83
N PHE A 406 -34.07 2.07 -19.96
CA PHE A 406 -33.39 3.21 -19.34
C PHE A 406 -33.42 3.05 -17.83
N ILE A 407 -32.30 3.36 -17.17
CA ILE A 407 -32.14 3.39 -15.72
C ILE A 407 -31.83 4.81 -15.32
N ASP A 408 -32.65 5.43 -14.47
CA ASP A 408 -32.33 6.64 -13.73
C ASP A 408 -32.41 6.29 -12.25
N GLN A 409 -31.24 6.12 -11.63
CA GLN A 409 -31.09 5.64 -10.28
C GLN A 409 -30.47 6.72 -9.41
N LEU A 410 -31.18 7.15 -8.41
CA LEU A 410 -30.65 8.01 -7.35
C LEU A 410 -30.37 7.14 -6.12
N PHE A 411 -29.11 7.02 -5.76
CA PHE A 411 -28.66 6.34 -4.56
C PHE A 411 -28.20 7.39 -3.54
N THR A 412 -28.73 7.33 -2.34
CA THR A 412 -28.31 8.17 -1.23
C THR A 412 -27.88 7.31 -0.05
N HIS A 413 -26.78 7.70 0.58
CA HIS A 413 -26.26 7.01 1.75
C HIS A 413 -25.85 8.04 2.81
N HIS A 414 -26.34 7.86 4.02
CA HIS A 414 -25.99 8.65 5.18
C HIS A 414 -25.53 7.73 6.30
N GLY A 415 -24.28 7.85 6.68
CA GLY A 415 -23.69 7.09 7.77
C GLY A 415 -23.33 7.97 8.95
N LYS A 416 -23.55 7.47 10.15
CA LYS A 416 -23.11 8.08 11.41
C LYS A 416 -22.48 7.00 12.26
N LEU A 417 -21.33 7.28 12.85
CA LEU A 417 -20.72 6.41 13.83
C LEU A 417 -20.28 7.24 15.03
N ALA A 418 -20.68 6.80 16.21
CA ALA A 418 -20.18 7.31 17.48
C ALA A 418 -19.55 6.16 18.27
N GLY A 419 -18.42 6.39 18.88
CA GLY A 419 -17.74 5.36 19.67
C GLY A 419 -16.90 5.94 20.77
N THR A 420 -16.81 5.22 21.87
CA THR A 420 -15.97 5.54 23.03
C THR A 420 -15.24 4.29 23.48
N ASP A 421 -13.97 4.44 23.79
CA ASP A 421 -13.11 3.44 24.41
C ASP A 421 -12.52 4.06 25.68
N LEU A 422 -12.91 3.49 26.83
CA LEU A 422 -12.36 3.87 28.14
C LEU A 422 -11.49 2.73 28.64
N SER A 423 -10.26 3.00 28.99
CA SER A 423 -9.35 1.98 29.48
C SER A 423 -8.44 2.45 30.61
N LEU A 424 -8.21 1.57 31.54
CA LEU A 424 -7.22 1.68 32.59
C LEU A 424 -6.06 0.73 32.27
N ILE A 425 -4.86 1.26 32.27
CA ILE A 425 -3.64 0.53 32.01
C ILE A 425 -2.81 0.54 33.30
N ARG A 426 -2.38 -0.62 33.74
CA ARG A 426 -1.53 -0.78 34.92
C ARG A 426 -0.31 -1.62 34.59
N GLN A 427 0.82 -1.16 35.08
CA GLN A 427 2.12 -1.82 34.93
C GLN A 427 2.56 -2.42 36.27
N TRP A 428 3.04 -3.66 36.23
CA TRP A 428 3.81 -4.32 37.28
C TRP A 428 5.21 -4.60 36.75
N SER A 429 6.08 -5.16 37.58
CA SER A 429 7.49 -5.39 37.19
C SER A 429 7.68 -6.13 35.85
N GLN A 430 6.83 -7.10 35.59
CA GLN A 430 6.92 -7.95 34.38
C GLN A 430 5.63 -8.01 33.55
N GLN A 431 4.58 -7.30 33.96
CA GLN A 431 3.28 -7.35 33.32
C GLN A 431 2.72 -5.96 33.12
N ASN A 432 2.08 -5.77 31.95
CA ASN A 432 1.20 -4.63 31.71
C ASN A 432 -0.18 -5.19 31.44
N ALA A 433 -1.19 -4.72 32.15
CA ALA A 433 -2.57 -5.05 31.85
C ALA A 433 -3.35 -3.78 31.47
N ARG A 434 -4.16 -3.91 30.43
CA ARG A 434 -5.12 -2.91 30.01
C ARG A 434 -6.51 -3.51 30.10
N VAL A 435 -7.35 -2.95 30.92
CA VAL A 435 -8.76 -3.30 31.05
C VAL A 435 -9.58 -2.14 30.50
N GLY A 436 -10.54 -2.42 29.66
CA GLY A 436 -11.33 -1.34 29.07
C GLY A 436 -12.70 -1.79 28.64
N ILE A 437 -13.50 -0.80 28.28
CA ILE A 437 -14.84 -0.97 27.76
C ILE A 437 -14.92 -0.18 26.47
N ARG A 438 -15.39 -0.83 25.41
CA ARG A 438 -15.63 -0.18 24.12
C ARG A 438 -17.10 -0.25 23.78
N ALA A 439 -17.65 0.92 23.45
CA ALA A 439 -19.01 1.06 22.96
C ALA A 439 -18.97 1.77 21.60
N THR A 440 -19.69 1.24 20.62
CA THR A 440 -19.82 1.87 19.30
C THR A 440 -21.27 1.74 18.83
N VAL A 441 -21.78 2.81 18.26
CA VAL A 441 -23.08 2.82 17.58
C VAL A 441 -22.85 3.35 16.17
N GLU A 442 -23.23 2.55 15.19
CA GLU A 442 -23.19 2.89 13.78
C GLU A 442 -24.62 2.89 13.26
N SER A 443 -25.01 3.96 12.59
CA SER A 443 -26.32 4.09 11.95
C SER A 443 -26.12 4.42 10.49
N ILE A 444 -26.83 3.72 9.63
CA ILE A 444 -26.84 3.94 8.19
C ILE A 444 -28.28 4.11 7.73
N THR A 445 -28.49 5.12 6.90
CA THR A 445 -29.71 5.24 6.10
C THR A 445 -29.29 5.23 4.64
N SER A 446 -29.82 4.29 3.88
CA SER A 446 -29.54 4.12 2.46
C SER A 446 -30.86 4.09 1.69
N ALA A 447 -30.96 4.84 0.62
CA ALA A 447 -32.13 4.83 -0.24
C ALA A 447 -31.74 4.69 -1.72
N VAL A 448 -32.60 3.98 -2.46
CA VAL A 448 -32.55 3.83 -3.91
C VAL A 448 -33.92 4.22 -4.45
N GLY A 449 -34.01 5.36 -5.13
CA GLY A 449 -35.28 5.94 -5.50
C GLY A 449 -36.18 6.17 -4.25
N ASN A 450 -37.37 5.60 -4.28
CA ASN A 450 -38.34 5.70 -3.17
C ASN A 450 -38.19 4.62 -2.08
N GLN A 451 -37.27 3.69 -2.24
CA GLN A 451 -37.02 2.61 -1.28
C GLN A 451 -35.88 3.00 -0.34
N ALA A 452 -36.15 3.01 0.96
CA ALA A 452 -35.13 3.31 1.96
C ALA A 452 -35.01 2.20 3.00
N ILE A 453 -33.79 1.99 3.47
CA ILE A 453 -33.49 1.14 4.62
C ILE A 453 -32.71 1.92 5.65
N SER A 454 -33.07 1.77 6.92
CA SER A 454 -32.29 2.28 8.03
C SER A 454 -31.77 1.10 8.86
N LEU A 455 -30.49 1.10 9.13
CA LEU A 455 -29.80 0.07 9.87
C LEU A 455 -29.01 0.69 11.01
N GLN A 456 -29.08 0.07 12.16
CA GLN A 456 -28.27 0.42 13.32
C GLN A 456 -27.47 -0.80 13.76
N LEU A 457 -26.18 -0.62 14.02
CA LEU A 457 -25.29 -1.62 14.60
C LEU A 457 -24.69 -1.06 15.88
N ALA A 458 -25.17 -1.54 17.02
CA ALA A 458 -24.59 -1.22 18.31
C ALA A 458 -23.68 -2.37 18.76
N LYS A 459 -22.48 -2.04 19.20
CA LYS A 459 -21.52 -3.00 19.78
C LYS A 459 -21.11 -2.50 21.15
N TYR A 460 -21.14 -3.37 22.10
CA TYR A 460 -20.66 -3.13 23.44
C TYR A 460 -19.86 -4.34 23.92
N TYR A 461 -18.63 -4.11 24.31
CA TYR A 461 -17.78 -5.17 24.83
C TYR A 461 -16.69 -4.64 25.76
N PRO A 462 -16.56 -5.23 26.96
CA PRO A 462 -15.36 -5.15 27.76
C PRO A 462 -14.22 -5.91 27.10
N TYR A 463 -13.01 -5.49 27.38
CA TYR A 463 -11.81 -6.16 26.89
C TYR A 463 -10.69 -6.14 27.93
N LEU A 464 -9.79 -7.12 27.80
CA LEU A 464 -8.58 -7.24 28.59
C LEU A 464 -7.43 -7.50 27.64
N SER A 465 -6.35 -6.76 27.81
CA SER A 465 -5.08 -6.97 27.12
C SER A 465 -3.99 -7.12 28.17
N ILE A 466 -3.26 -8.22 28.15
CA ILE A 466 -2.15 -8.49 29.07
C ILE A 466 -0.90 -8.66 28.24
N VAL A 467 0.14 -7.92 28.57
CA VAL A 467 1.49 -8.13 28.05
C VAL A 467 2.35 -8.64 29.20
N HIS A 468 2.77 -9.88 29.11
CA HIS A 468 3.68 -10.50 30.07
C HIS A 468 5.10 -10.56 29.48
N ARG A 469 6.07 -10.01 30.21
CA ARG A 469 7.49 -10.04 29.84
C ARG A 469 8.16 -11.15 30.66
N HIS A 470 8.32 -12.33 30.08
CA HIS A 470 9.05 -13.46 30.71
C HIS A 470 10.52 -13.11 30.92
N SER A 471 11.06 -12.28 30.06
CA SER A 471 12.43 -11.75 30.15
C SER A 471 12.55 -10.46 29.33
N LYS A 472 13.72 -9.81 29.35
CA LYS A 472 14.01 -8.71 28.42
C LYS A 472 13.93 -9.10 26.93
N LYS A 473 13.90 -10.39 26.63
CA LYS A 473 13.91 -10.93 25.26
C LYS A 473 12.61 -11.56 24.83
N ILE A 474 11.77 -12.02 25.76
CA ILE A 474 10.57 -12.80 25.46
C ILE A 474 9.37 -12.12 26.09
N SER A 475 8.35 -11.87 25.29
CA SER A 475 7.07 -11.35 25.74
C SER A 475 5.91 -12.12 25.10
N THR A 476 4.85 -12.30 25.88
CA THR A 476 3.56 -12.82 25.41
C THR A 476 2.53 -11.73 25.55
N THR A 477 1.72 -11.52 24.52
CA THR A 477 0.56 -10.64 24.54
C THR A 477 -0.70 -11.48 24.43
N PHE A 478 -1.59 -11.31 25.38
CA PHE A 478 -2.91 -11.91 25.36
C PHE A 478 -3.98 -10.83 25.29
N ASN A 479 -4.84 -10.88 24.29
CA ASN A 479 -5.94 -9.97 24.09
C ASN A 479 -7.25 -10.75 24.11
N THR A 480 -8.20 -10.30 24.89
CA THR A 480 -9.55 -10.87 24.89
C THR A 480 -10.59 -9.76 24.96
N ALA A 481 -11.67 -9.96 24.24
CA ALA A 481 -12.85 -9.12 24.30
C ALA A 481 -14.08 -10.03 24.12
N ALA A 482 -15.15 -9.75 24.83
CA ALA A 482 -16.40 -10.46 24.67
C ALA A 482 -17.57 -9.53 24.94
N GLY A 483 -18.64 -9.63 24.16
CA GLY A 483 -19.77 -8.74 24.32
C GLY A 483 -20.88 -9.02 23.34
N THR A 484 -21.67 -8.01 23.06
CA THR A 484 -22.84 -8.12 22.20
C THR A 484 -22.78 -7.14 21.03
N ALA A 485 -23.26 -7.61 19.90
CA ALA A 485 -23.61 -6.77 18.74
C ALA A 485 -25.11 -6.87 18.51
N MET A 486 -25.76 -5.74 18.32
CA MET A 486 -27.17 -5.65 17.98
C MET A 486 -27.32 -4.98 16.64
N VAL A 487 -27.90 -5.70 15.67
CA VAL A 487 -28.30 -5.16 14.36
C VAL A 487 -29.78 -4.94 14.37
N LYS A 488 -30.21 -3.71 14.12
CA LYS A 488 -31.61 -3.32 14.08
C LYS A 488 -31.96 -2.61 12.78
N SER A 489 -33.04 -3.00 12.16
CA SER A 489 -33.69 -2.29 11.05
C SER A 489 -35.20 -2.36 11.18
N ASN A 490 -35.94 -1.85 10.20
CA ASN A 490 -37.39 -1.98 10.16
C ASN A 490 -37.86 -3.46 10.10
N THR A 491 -37.03 -4.34 9.54
CA THR A 491 -37.38 -5.76 9.32
C THR A 491 -36.50 -6.74 10.09
N ILE A 492 -35.39 -6.27 10.67
CA ILE A 492 -34.38 -7.11 11.31
C ILE A 492 -34.13 -6.58 12.72
N ASN A 493 -34.21 -7.49 13.70
CA ASN A 493 -33.77 -7.23 15.07
C ASN A 493 -33.00 -8.45 15.57
N ARG A 494 -31.66 -8.38 15.48
CA ARG A 494 -30.77 -9.49 15.80
C ARG A 494 -29.75 -9.09 16.83
N LYS A 495 -29.65 -9.91 17.88
CA LYS A 495 -28.54 -9.88 18.85
C LYS A 495 -27.56 -11.00 18.52
N ALA A 496 -26.28 -10.70 18.59
CA ALA A 496 -25.24 -11.70 18.45
C ALA A 496 -24.18 -11.52 19.53
N PHE A 497 -23.69 -12.64 20.03
CA PHE A 497 -22.49 -12.66 20.84
C PHE A 497 -21.28 -12.41 19.93
N ILE A 498 -20.39 -11.52 20.34
CA ILE A 498 -19.14 -11.24 19.64
C ILE A 498 -17.99 -11.44 20.61
N PHE A 499 -16.91 -11.98 20.09
CA PHE A 499 -15.70 -12.17 20.89
C PHE A 499 -14.44 -12.04 20.02
N HIS A 500 -13.34 -11.80 20.69
CA HIS A 500 -12.00 -11.78 20.12
C HIS A 500 -11.04 -12.35 21.15
N LEU A 501 -10.29 -13.36 20.76
CA LEU A 501 -9.21 -13.96 21.53
C LEU A 501 -7.97 -13.94 20.66
N GLU A 502 -6.88 -13.42 21.18
CA GLU A 502 -5.60 -13.37 20.48
C GLU A 502 -4.47 -13.63 21.47
N GLU A 503 -3.55 -14.48 21.08
CA GLU A 503 -2.30 -14.67 21.78
C GLU A 503 -1.13 -14.51 20.81
N LYS A 504 -0.12 -13.72 21.21
CA LYS A 504 1.07 -13.46 20.41
C LYS A 504 2.32 -13.58 21.28
N LEU A 505 3.20 -14.47 20.88
CA LEU A 505 4.54 -14.64 21.44
C LEU A 505 5.55 -13.89 20.57
N VAL A 506 6.40 -13.08 21.19
CA VAL A 506 7.50 -12.39 20.51
C VAL A 506 8.80 -12.67 21.26
N TRP A 507 9.81 -13.11 20.51
CA TRP A 507 11.15 -13.37 21.02
C TRP A 507 12.19 -12.52 20.30
N HIS A 508 12.79 -11.56 21.02
CA HIS A 508 13.91 -10.74 20.59
C HIS A 508 15.23 -11.39 21.04
N LYS A 509 15.81 -12.27 20.23
CA LYS A 509 17.12 -12.89 20.57
C LYS A 509 18.21 -11.83 20.65
N LYS A 510 18.17 -10.83 19.76
CA LYS A 510 18.96 -9.59 19.68
C LYS A 510 18.06 -8.47 19.15
N PRO A 511 18.42 -7.18 19.28
CA PRO A 511 17.66 -6.09 18.66
C PRO A 511 17.46 -6.24 17.14
N THR A 512 18.36 -6.99 16.49
CA THR A 512 18.35 -7.27 15.05
C THR A 512 17.82 -8.66 14.70
N GLN A 513 17.25 -9.40 15.67
CA GLN A 513 16.69 -10.75 15.46
C GLN A 513 15.41 -10.92 16.27
N GLN A 514 14.31 -11.05 15.56
CA GLN A 514 12.98 -11.23 16.12
C GLN A 514 12.29 -12.46 15.55
N TYR A 515 11.61 -13.18 16.39
CA TYR A 515 10.73 -14.31 16.07
C TYR A 515 9.37 -14.03 16.68
N TRP A 516 8.32 -14.36 15.97
CA TRP A 516 6.96 -14.21 16.50
C TRP A 516 6.04 -15.33 16.04
N MET A 517 5.07 -15.62 16.85
CA MET A 517 3.97 -16.51 16.54
C MET A 517 2.70 -15.97 17.20
N GLY A 518 1.59 -16.01 16.49
CA GLY A 518 0.30 -15.52 16.98
C GLY A 518 -0.84 -16.42 16.52
N ILE A 519 -1.86 -16.50 17.34
CA ILE A 519 -3.15 -17.12 17.05
C ILE A 519 -4.25 -16.14 17.41
N ALA A 520 -5.23 -15.98 16.54
CA ALA A 520 -6.40 -15.14 16.80
C ALA A 520 -7.67 -15.88 16.40
N LEU A 521 -8.65 -15.89 17.30
CA LEU A 521 -10.00 -16.40 17.09
C LEU A 521 -10.98 -15.26 17.32
N ALA A 522 -11.80 -14.94 16.33
CA ALA A 522 -12.72 -13.82 16.43
C ALA A 522 -14.07 -14.12 15.78
N GLN A 523 -15.13 -13.63 16.42
CA GLN A 523 -16.47 -13.60 15.88
C GLN A 523 -16.95 -12.14 15.85
N LYS A 524 -17.16 -11.60 14.65
CA LYS A 524 -17.53 -10.19 14.46
C LYS A 524 -18.66 -10.09 13.43
N PRO A 525 -19.64 -9.20 13.60
CA PRO A 525 -20.64 -8.98 12.56
C PRO A 525 -20.00 -8.42 11.30
N ALA A 526 -20.50 -8.82 10.14
CA ALA A 526 -20.13 -8.23 8.87
C ALA A 526 -20.47 -6.72 8.85
N SER A 527 -19.78 -5.96 8.00
CA SER A 527 -20.05 -4.53 7.86
C SER A 527 -21.46 -4.30 7.34
N ILE A 528 -22.19 -3.40 7.99
CA ILE A 528 -23.53 -2.99 7.51
C ILE A 528 -23.47 -1.97 6.37
N ARG A 529 -22.30 -1.45 6.04
CA ARG A 529 -22.11 -0.39 5.05
C ARG A 529 -22.32 -0.84 3.59
N SER A 530 -22.21 -2.14 3.32
CA SER A 530 -22.52 -2.72 2.02
C SER A 530 -24.02 -2.98 1.78
N TRP A 531 -24.88 -2.57 2.73
CA TRP A 531 -26.31 -2.79 2.65
C TRP A 531 -27.00 -1.62 1.94
N HIS A 532 -27.92 -1.94 1.04
CA HIS A 532 -28.72 -0.98 0.31
C HIS A 532 -30.19 -1.42 0.23
N ALA A 533 -31.07 -0.47 0.01
CA ALA A 533 -32.52 -0.65 0.13
C ALA A 533 -33.14 -1.50 -0.98
N ALA A 534 -32.60 -1.39 -2.19
CA ALA A 534 -33.09 -2.04 -3.40
C ALA A 534 -31.94 -2.53 -4.26
N PRO A 535 -32.17 -3.38 -5.27
CA PRO A 535 -31.14 -3.70 -6.24
C PRO A 535 -30.56 -2.46 -6.87
N LEU A 536 -29.22 -2.43 -7.00
CA LEU A 536 -28.45 -1.35 -7.60
C LEU A 536 -27.92 -1.81 -8.94
N PHE A 537 -28.13 -1.04 -10.00
CA PHE A 537 -27.45 -1.24 -11.25
C PHE A 537 -26.06 -0.59 -11.24
N PHE A 538 -25.05 -1.32 -11.71
CA PHE A 538 -23.67 -0.84 -11.74
C PHE A 538 -22.80 -1.60 -12.75
N GLU A 539 -22.05 -0.88 -13.59
CA GLU A 539 -21.12 -1.46 -14.59
C GLU A 539 -21.72 -2.62 -15.40
N GLY A 540 -22.96 -2.49 -15.83
CA GLY A 540 -23.64 -3.54 -16.58
C GLY A 540 -24.11 -4.73 -15.72
N THR A 541 -24.08 -4.63 -14.40
CA THR A 541 -24.55 -5.66 -13.47
C THR A 541 -25.61 -5.13 -12.51
N MET A 542 -26.60 -5.97 -12.18
CA MET A 542 -27.58 -5.68 -11.14
C MET A 542 -27.08 -6.27 -9.80
N ARG A 543 -26.88 -5.45 -8.79
CA ARG A 543 -26.45 -5.87 -7.46
C ARG A 543 -27.63 -5.97 -6.52
N ASN A 544 -27.93 -7.17 -6.06
CA ASN A 544 -29.03 -7.41 -5.14
C ASN A 544 -28.65 -7.06 -3.71
N ARG A 545 -29.65 -6.66 -2.90
CA ARG A 545 -29.46 -6.33 -1.49
C ARG A 545 -29.04 -7.54 -0.66
N ILE A 546 -28.31 -7.28 0.44
CA ILE A 546 -28.06 -8.27 1.48
C ILE A 546 -29.32 -8.44 2.33
N SER A 547 -29.84 -9.64 2.45
CA SER A 547 -31.09 -9.93 3.19
C SER A 547 -30.85 -10.21 4.68
N ASP A 548 -29.67 -10.75 5.04
CA ASP A 548 -29.41 -11.28 6.38
C ASP A 548 -28.00 -10.91 6.88
N PRO A 549 -27.80 -10.42 8.12
CA PRO A 549 -26.49 -10.12 8.65
C PRO A 549 -25.68 -11.40 8.94
N ALA A 550 -24.59 -11.60 8.24
CA ALA A 550 -23.64 -12.65 8.56
C ALA A 550 -22.80 -12.28 9.80
N ILE A 551 -22.46 -13.28 10.56
CA ILE A 551 -21.57 -13.16 11.74
C ILE A 551 -20.41 -14.13 11.55
N PRO A 552 -19.39 -13.72 10.78
CA PRO A 552 -18.27 -14.57 10.48
C PRO A 552 -17.45 -14.94 11.72
N LEU A 553 -16.99 -16.19 11.72
CA LEU A 553 -16.01 -16.71 12.65
C LEU A 553 -14.68 -16.88 11.93
N SER A 554 -13.64 -16.21 12.42
CA SER A 554 -12.28 -16.32 11.87
C SER A 554 -11.32 -16.97 12.85
N LEU A 555 -10.45 -17.83 12.33
CA LEU A 555 -9.26 -18.33 13.00
C LEU A 555 -8.06 -17.94 12.15
N ASP A 556 -7.16 -17.17 12.69
CA ASP A 556 -5.93 -16.71 12.05
C ASP A 556 -4.71 -17.22 12.83
N LEU A 557 -3.74 -17.78 12.11
CA LEU A 557 -2.44 -18.17 12.60
C LEU A 557 -1.38 -17.35 11.88
N GLU A 558 -0.46 -16.74 12.60
CA GLU A 558 0.67 -16.04 12.00
C GLU A 558 1.99 -16.45 12.64
N MET A 559 3.05 -16.55 11.87
CA MET A 559 4.40 -16.74 12.37
C MET A 559 5.41 -16.03 11.48
N GLY A 560 6.53 -15.68 12.07
CA GLY A 560 7.58 -15.10 11.25
C GLY A 560 8.90 -14.95 11.98
N VAL A 561 9.91 -14.63 11.17
CA VAL A 561 11.27 -14.38 11.63
C VAL A 561 11.86 -13.20 10.85
N THR A 562 12.51 -12.31 11.56
CA THR A 562 13.44 -11.33 10.97
C THR A 562 14.81 -11.47 11.58
N LYS A 563 15.84 -11.45 10.72
CA LYS A 563 17.23 -11.46 11.15
C LYS A 563 18.02 -10.47 10.31
N MET A 564 18.78 -9.60 10.96
CA MET A 564 19.63 -8.62 10.30
C MET A 564 21.05 -8.71 10.85
N ASN A 565 22.03 -8.68 9.96
CA ASN A 565 23.42 -8.47 10.31
C ASN A 565 23.90 -7.15 9.72
N LEU A 566 23.99 -6.13 10.57
CA LEU A 566 24.32 -4.76 10.17
C LEU A 566 25.76 -4.60 9.65
N TYR A 567 26.66 -5.53 9.98
CA TYR A 567 28.06 -5.51 9.50
C TYR A 567 28.20 -6.14 8.12
N GLN A 568 27.47 -7.22 7.89
CA GLN A 568 27.52 -7.97 6.62
C GLN A 568 26.47 -7.49 5.61
N GLY A 569 25.56 -6.59 6.01
CA GLY A 569 24.44 -6.15 5.15
C GLY A 569 23.50 -7.30 4.78
N PHE A 570 23.32 -8.26 5.71
CA PHE A 570 22.42 -9.39 5.52
C PHE A 570 21.08 -9.11 6.19
N VAL A 571 19.98 -9.34 5.47
CA VAL A 571 18.61 -9.28 5.98
C VAL A 571 17.86 -10.52 5.53
N LEU A 572 17.21 -11.18 6.48
CA LEU A 572 16.25 -12.25 6.25
C LEU A 572 14.92 -11.86 6.89
N SER A 573 13.84 -11.93 6.14
CA SER A 573 12.48 -11.79 6.65
C SER A 573 11.62 -12.89 6.05
N VAL A 574 10.98 -13.69 6.90
CA VAL A 574 10.02 -14.72 6.49
C VAL A 574 8.78 -14.54 7.34
N ASN A 575 7.62 -14.55 6.73
CA ASN A 575 6.34 -14.59 7.43
C ASN A 575 5.38 -15.57 6.75
N ALA A 576 4.59 -16.25 7.55
CA ALA A 576 3.54 -17.13 7.11
C ALA A 576 2.24 -16.79 7.87
N ARG A 577 1.14 -16.84 7.16
CA ARG A 577 -0.20 -16.64 7.72
C ARG A 577 -1.14 -17.69 7.16
N ALA A 578 -1.87 -18.36 8.05
CA ALA A 578 -2.96 -19.26 7.70
C ALA A 578 -4.26 -18.73 8.30
N GLY A 579 -5.33 -18.76 7.53
CA GLY A 579 -6.63 -18.27 7.98
C GLY A 579 -7.76 -19.20 7.58
N ILE A 580 -8.72 -19.32 8.49
CA ILE A 580 -10.00 -20.02 8.27
C ILE A 580 -11.10 -19.01 8.58
N LEU A 581 -12.05 -18.86 7.65
CA LEU A 581 -13.19 -17.96 7.78
C LEU A 581 -14.47 -18.73 7.48
N ARG A 582 -15.41 -18.68 8.41
CA ARG A 582 -16.69 -19.39 8.32
C ARG A 582 -17.85 -18.42 8.41
N ASN A 583 -18.92 -18.69 7.67
CA ASN A 583 -20.15 -17.90 7.67
C ASN A 583 -19.95 -16.43 7.27
N ASP A 584 -19.04 -16.16 6.34
CA ASP A 584 -18.87 -14.84 5.73
C ASP A 584 -19.69 -14.71 4.44
N TYR A 585 -19.78 -13.53 3.89
CA TYR A 585 -20.44 -13.31 2.62
C TYR A 585 -19.57 -13.73 1.43
N GLY A 586 -20.17 -14.48 0.52
CA GLY A 586 -19.70 -14.75 -0.83
C GLY A 586 -20.55 -14.05 -1.87
N ILE A 587 -19.97 -13.85 -3.04
CA ILE A 587 -20.68 -13.31 -4.19
C ILE A 587 -21.26 -14.48 -4.97
N ALA A 588 -22.59 -14.43 -5.21
CA ALA A 588 -23.30 -15.28 -6.11
C ALA A 588 -23.54 -14.52 -7.43
N THR A 589 -23.09 -15.07 -8.52
CA THR A 589 -23.27 -14.51 -9.85
C THR A 589 -24.35 -15.26 -10.60
N THR A 590 -25.30 -14.53 -11.19
CA THR A 590 -26.24 -15.08 -12.16
C THR A 590 -25.97 -14.41 -13.50
N VAL A 591 -25.54 -15.19 -14.47
CA VAL A 591 -25.26 -14.69 -15.81
C VAL A 591 -26.57 -14.51 -16.55
N GLY A 592 -26.89 -13.26 -16.90
CA GLY A 592 -28.06 -12.87 -17.66
C GLY A 592 -27.75 -12.69 -19.14
N LYS A 593 -28.79 -12.77 -20.00
CA LYS A 593 -28.63 -12.52 -21.45
C LYS A 593 -28.25 -11.07 -21.75
N VAL A 594 -28.74 -10.13 -20.98
CA VAL A 594 -28.54 -8.68 -21.17
C VAL A 594 -27.72 -8.09 -20.02
N VAL A 595 -28.09 -8.41 -18.77
CA VAL A 595 -27.47 -7.91 -17.56
C VAL A 595 -27.20 -9.06 -16.61
N ASP A 596 -25.98 -9.13 -16.10
CA ASP A 596 -25.60 -10.07 -15.06
C ASP A 596 -26.12 -9.58 -13.70
N SER A 597 -26.48 -10.51 -12.82
CA SER A 597 -26.90 -10.16 -11.46
C SER A 597 -25.93 -10.73 -10.43
N LEU A 598 -25.56 -9.88 -9.47
CA LEU A 598 -24.75 -10.25 -8.33
C LEU A 598 -25.62 -10.26 -7.08
N SER A 599 -25.56 -11.33 -6.35
CA SER A 599 -26.22 -11.46 -5.04
C SER A 599 -25.23 -11.97 -4.00
N TRP A 600 -25.67 -12.01 -2.76
CA TRP A 600 -24.81 -12.43 -1.65
C TRP A 600 -25.34 -13.75 -1.09
N PHE A 601 -24.42 -14.65 -0.78
CA PHE A 601 -24.74 -15.87 -0.07
C PHE A 601 -23.80 -16.06 1.11
N VAL A 602 -24.21 -16.82 2.13
CA VAL A 602 -23.36 -17.14 3.28
C VAL A 602 -22.44 -18.28 2.91
N MET A 603 -21.14 -18.01 2.84
CA MET A 603 -20.11 -19.01 2.56
C MET A 603 -19.93 -19.94 3.76
N PRO A 604 -19.96 -21.27 3.56
CA PRO A 604 -19.75 -22.20 4.68
C PRO A 604 -18.31 -22.14 5.21
N LEU A 605 -17.31 -22.08 4.37
CA LEU A 605 -15.91 -22.13 4.78
C LEU A 605 -14.97 -21.59 3.72
N GLN A 606 -14.09 -20.67 4.11
CA GLN A 606 -12.95 -20.23 3.32
C GLN A 606 -11.66 -20.56 4.04
N ARG A 607 -10.62 -20.94 3.30
CA ARG A 607 -9.27 -21.20 3.81
C ARG A 607 -8.24 -20.45 2.99
N ASN A 608 -7.23 -19.89 3.64
CA ASN A 608 -6.13 -19.21 2.99
C ASN A 608 -4.81 -19.49 3.70
N LEU A 609 -3.76 -19.63 2.90
CA LEU A 609 -2.38 -19.74 3.35
C LEU A 609 -1.55 -18.75 2.55
N MET A 610 -0.74 -17.94 3.23
CA MET A 610 0.18 -16.99 2.62
C MET A 610 1.57 -17.20 3.19
N LEU A 611 2.57 -17.15 2.32
CA LEU A 611 3.99 -17.20 2.66
C LEU A 611 4.71 -16.06 1.94
N ASN A 612 5.50 -15.27 2.67
CA ASN A 612 6.38 -14.28 2.09
C ASN A 612 7.78 -14.46 2.68
N ALA A 613 8.78 -14.45 1.82
CA ALA A 613 10.18 -14.55 2.20
C ALA A 613 11.00 -13.50 1.45
N ARG A 614 11.93 -12.87 2.15
CA ARG A 614 12.89 -11.92 1.57
C ARG A 614 14.26 -12.17 2.15
N VAL A 615 15.22 -12.30 1.27
CA VAL A 615 16.66 -12.35 1.59
C VAL A 615 17.34 -11.19 0.91
N GLU A 616 18.14 -10.46 1.64
CA GLU A 616 18.97 -9.37 1.11
C GLU A 616 20.40 -9.57 1.62
N GLN A 617 21.36 -9.48 0.72
CA GLN A 617 22.80 -9.62 1.02
C GLN A 617 23.59 -8.54 0.31
N PHE A 618 24.39 -7.79 1.05
CA PHE A 618 25.37 -6.88 0.49
C PHE A 618 26.71 -7.60 0.36
N ILE A 619 27.21 -7.74 -0.86
CA ILE A 619 28.49 -8.35 -1.19
C ILE A 619 29.54 -7.25 -1.23
N HIS A 620 30.31 -7.09 -0.14
CA HIS A 620 31.24 -5.97 0.05
C HIS A 620 32.35 -5.92 -0.99
N SER A 621 32.91 -7.09 -1.39
CA SER A 621 33.96 -7.18 -2.38
C SER A 621 33.55 -6.65 -3.75
N LEU A 622 32.31 -6.89 -4.15
CA LEU A 622 31.73 -6.46 -5.43
C LEU A 622 30.94 -5.17 -5.32
N LYS A 623 30.69 -4.67 -4.09
CA LYS A 623 29.77 -3.55 -3.81
C LYS A 623 28.42 -3.76 -4.47
N LEU A 624 27.90 -4.98 -4.42
CA LEU A 624 26.63 -5.40 -4.98
C LEU A 624 25.65 -5.74 -3.87
N LYS A 625 24.41 -5.35 -4.04
CA LYS A 625 23.28 -5.72 -3.22
C LYS A 625 22.45 -6.76 -3.99
N TYR A 626 22.34 -7.96 -3.47
CA TYR A 626 21.48 -9.02 -3.98
C TYR A 626 20.20 -9.07 -3.15
N ILE A 627 19.05 -9.15 -3.81
CA ILE A 627 17.72 -9.23 -3.19
C ILE A 627 16.99 -10.40 -3.83
N LEU A 628 16.44 -11.27 -3.00
CA LEU A 628 15.53 -12.35 -3.39
C LEU A 628 14.24 -12.20 -2.61
N GLU A 629 13.13 -12.11 -3.32
CA GLU A 629 11.79 -12.10 -2.75
C GLU A 629 10.98 -13.27 -3.30
N ALA A 630 10.32 -14.02 -2.42
CA ALA A 630 9.41 -15.09 -2.78
C ALA A 630 8.08 -14.89 -2.07
N ASN A 631 6.99 -15.05 -2.78
CA ASN A 631 5.65 -15.03 -2.21
C ASN A 631 4.84 -16.23 -2.70
N GLY A 632 3.95 -16.71 -1.86
CA GLY A 632 3.04 -17.79 -2.16
C GLY A 632 1.70 -17.56 -1.48
N MET A 633 0.62 -17.82 -2.19
CA MET A 633 -0.74 -17.79 -1.64
C MET A 633 -1.53 -18.97 -2.20
N VAL A 634 -2.20 -19.65 -1.28
CA VAL A 634 -3.21 -20.68 -1.61
C VAL A 634 -4.50 -20.25 -0.94
N SER A 635 -5.57 -20.10 -1.71
CA SER A 635 -6.88 -19.76 -1.17
C SER A 635 -7.93 -20.71 -1.74
N HIS A 636 -8.74 -21.26 -0.86
CA HIS A 636 -9.92 -22.05 -1.22
C HIS A 636 -11.15 -21.29 -0.75
N ARG A 637 -12.05 -20.97 -1.69
CA ARG A 637 -13.25 -20.18 -1.42
C ARG A 637 -14.45 -20.77 -2.15
N PRO A 638 -15.59 -21.01 -1.48
CA PRO A 638 -16.84 -21.34 -2.16
C PRO A 638 -17.34 -20.15 -2.99
N GLN A 639 -17.88 -20.45 -4.13
CA GLN A 639 -18.54 -19.47 -5.03
C GLN A 639 -19.88 -20.02 -5.47
N GLN A 640 -20.78 -19.14 -5.91
CA GLN A 640 -22.07 -19.52 -6.43
C GLN A 640 -22.26 -18.92 -7.82
N LEU A 641 -22.63 -19.76 -8.79
CA LEU A 641 -22.93 -19.35 -10.15
C LEU A 641 -24.25 -20.01 -10.57
N ASN A 642 -25.19 -19.20 -11.06
CA ASN A 642 -26.51 -19.66 -11.49
C ASN A 642 -27.20 -20.60 -10.48
N GLY A 643 -27.05 -20.28 -9.17
CA GLY A 643 -27.61 -21.08 -8.08
C GLY A 643 -26.76 -22.26 -7.60
N VAL A 644 -25.75 -22.69 -8.36
CA VAL A 644 -24.88 -23.82 -8.01
C VAL A 644 -23.67 -23.35 -7.20
N ILE A 645 -23.45 -23.94 -6.03
CA ILE A 645 -22.28 -23.67 -5.16
C ILE A 645 -21.17 -24.67 -5.52
N PHE A 646 -19.97 -24.16 -5.74
CA PHE A 646 -18.76 -24.95 -6.01
C PHE A 646 -17.55 -24.38 -5.29
N GLY A 647 -16.55 -25.23 -5.02
CA GLY A 647 -15.27 -24.80 -4.47
C GLY A 647 -14.38 -24.21 -5.55
N SER A 648 -13.85 -23.01 -5.30
CA SER A 648 -12.81 -22.42 -6.13
C SER A 648 -11.48 -22.43 -5.40
N MET A 649 -10.40 -22.70 -6.12
CA MET A 649 -9.03 -22.70 -5.63
C MET A 649 -8.20 -21.71 -6.42
N MET A 650 -7.51 -20.84 -5.71
CA MET A 650 -6.55 -19.89 -6.26
C MET A 650 -5.17 -20.16 -5.68
N ASN A 651 -4.20 -20.40 -6.56
CA ASN A 651 -2.80 -20.51 -6.19
C ASN A 651 -2.02 -19.38 -6.86
N SER A 652 -1.22 -18.68 -6.11
CA SER A 652 -0.34 -17.61 -6.63
C SER A 652 1.07 -17.81 -6.10
N HIS A 653 2.05 -17.83 -6.98
CA HIS A 653 3.47 -17.94 -6.62
C HIS A 653 4.25 -16.86 -7.35
N GLY A 654 5.12 -16.17 -6.62
CA GLY A 654 6.00 -15.15 -7.17
C GLY A 654 7.43 -15.34 -6.69
N LEU A 655 8.37 -15.11 -7.58
CA LEU A 655 9.79 -15.03 -7.27
C LEU A 655 10.38 -13.80 -7.96
N GLU A 656 11.03 -12.94 -7.21
CA GLU A 656 11.69 -11.74 -7.72
C GLU A 656 13.15 -11.74 -7.28
N GLN A 657 14.05 -11.49 -8.20
CA GLN A 657 15.48 -11.37 -7.95
C GLN A 657 15.96 -10.02 -8.47
N ARG A 658 16.74 -9.32 -7.66
CA ARG A 658 17.38 -8.07 -8.06
C ARG A 658 18.83 -8.04 -7.63
N MET A 659 19.69 -7.56 -8.53
CA MET A 659 21.09 -7.26 -8.26
C MET A 659 21.32 -5.77 -8.52
N VAL A 660 21.70 -5.04 -7.49
CA VAL A 660 21.89 -3.59 -7.56
C VAL A 660 23.31 -3.24 -7.24
N SER A 661 24.01 -2.59 -8.17
CA SER A 661 25.38 -2.12 -7.91
C SER A 661 25.38 -0.84 -7.04
N ASN A 662 26.44 -0.68 -6.26
CA ASN A 662 26.69 0.52 -5.46
C ASN A 662 28.16 0.98 -5.65
N TRP A 663 28.57 1.17 -6.90
CA TRP A 663 29.97 1.39 -7.24
C TRP A 663 30.41 2.84 -7.11
N LYS A 664 29.68 3.81 -6.85
CA LYS A 664 30.11 5.23 -6.79
C LYS A 664 31.03 5.66 -7.96
N SER A 665 30.97 4.94 -9.08
CA SER A 665 31.77 5.12 -10.28
C SER A 665 30.91 5.78 -11.36
N TRP A 666 31.46 5.87 -12.57
CA TRP A 666 30.75 6.36 -13.74
C TRP A 666 29.57 5.47 -14.17
N PHE A 667 29.54 4.22 -13.65
CA PHE A 667 28.54 3.22 -14.01
C PHE A 667 27.91 2.61 -12.75
N ASN A 668 26.58 2.55 -12.71
CA ASN A 668 25.80 1.72 -11.80
C ASN A 668 24.74 0.97 -12.59
N GLY A 669 24.47 -0.27 -12.21
CA GLY A 669 23.51 -1.13 -12.87
C GLY A 669 22.60 -1.86 -11.89
N GLU A 670 21.41 -2.17 -12.36
CA GLU A 670 20.45 -3.05 -11.70
C GLU A 670 19.97 -4.09 -12.69
N LEU A 671 20.01 -5.35 -12.28
CA LEU A 671 19.41 -6.47 -12.98
C LEU A 671 18.19 -6.92 -12.20
N HIS A 672 17.10 -7.14 -12.91
CA HIS A 672 15.82 -7.59 -12.35
C HIS A 672 15.36 -8.84 -13.10
N TYR A 673 14.89 -9.83 -12.34
CA TYR A 673 14.20 -11.01 -12.85
C TYR A 673 13.01 -11.30 -11.95
N GLY A 674 11.84 -11.50 -12.55
CA GLY A 674 10.61 -11.83 -11.86
C GLY A 674 9.87 -12.98 -12.55
N LEU A 675 9.36 -13.90 -11.76
CA LEU A 675 8.47 -14.97 -12.18
C LEU A 675 7.20 -14.87 -11.35
N GLN A 676 6.05 -14.85 -11.99
CA GLN A 676 4.75 -14.94 -11.33
C GLN A 676 3.90 -15.97 -12.02
N GLN A 677 3.28 -16.85 -11.24
CA GLN A 677 2.34 -17.84 -11.71
C GLN A 677 1.07 -17.78 -10.87
N ASN A 678 -0.05 -17.64 -11.53
CA ASN A 678 -1.37 -17.66 -10.91
C ASN A 678 -2.15 -18.81 -11.53
N SER A 679 -2.81 -19.63 -10.70
CA SER A 679 -3.67 -20.72 -11.15
C SER A 679 -5.02 -20.59 -10.47
N PHE A 680 -6.07 -20.70 -11.27
CA PHE A 680 -7.45 -20.69 -10.82
C PHE A 680 -8.10 -22.01 -11.25
N GLY A 681 -8.77 -22.66 -10.32
CA GLY A 681 -9.43 -23.93 -10.59
C GLY A 681 -10.73 -24.06 -9.82
N THR A 682 -11.62 -24.88 -10.33
CA THR A 682 -12.84 -25.32 -9.65
C THR A 682 -12.75 -26.82 -9.38
N SER A 683 -13.49 -27.30 -8.38
CA SER A 683 -13.54 -28.74 -8.09
C SER A 683 -13.98 -29.53 -9.34
N GLY A 684 -13.14 -30.48 -9.79
CA GLY A 684 -13.43 -31.36 -10.94
C GLY A 684 -13.01 -30.82 -12.30
N GLN A 685 -12.38 -29.64 -12.40
CA GLN A 685 -11.86 -29.09 -13.66
C GLN A 685 -10.35 -28.88 -13.60
N GLN A 686 -9.69 -28.94 -14.77
CA GLN A 686 -8.28 -28.57 -14.84
C GLN A 686 -8.12 -27.07 -14.55
N PRO A 687 -7.16 -26.67 -13.69
CA PRO A 687 -6.95 -25.28 -13.35
C PRO A 687 -6.44 -24.49 -14.58
N SER A 688 -6.99 -23.30 -14.74
CA SER A 688 -6.49 -22.31 -15.67
C SER A 688 -5.26 -21.63 -15.06
N THR A 689 -4.13 -21.69 -15.73
CA THR A 689 -2.86 -21.16 -15.22
C THR A 689 -2.38 -20.02 -16.09
N MET A 690 -1.88 -18.97 -15.48
CA MET A 690 -1.22 -17.85 -16.13
C MET A 690 0.20 -17.70 -15.59
N LYS A 691 1.17 -17.66 -16.48
CA LYS A 691 2.57 -17.46 -16.15
C LYS A 691 3.08 -16.17 -16.78
N ARG A 692 3.75 -15.35 -15.97
CA ARG A 692 4.43 -14.13 -16.39
C ARG A 692 5.89 -14.19 -15.97
N ILE A 693 6.78 -13.91 -16.90
CA ILE A 693 8.22 -13.72 -16.63
C ILE A 693 8.54 -12.27 -16.98
N ALA A 694 9.17 -11.57 -16.07
CA ALA A 694 9.69 -10.24 -16.29
C ALA A 694 11.20 -10.22 -16.07
N TYR A 695 11.94 -9.60 -16.95
CA TYR A 695 13.36 -9.35 -16.73
C TYR A 695 13.75 -7.99 -17.29
N GLY A 696 14.78 -7.41 -16.73
CA GLY A 696 15.20 -6.08 -17.15
C GLY A 696 16.57 -5.71 -16.66
N ILE A 697 17.11 -4.71 -17.32
CA ILE A 697 18.33 -4.04 -16.96
C ILE A 697 18.07 -2.53 -16.85
N SER A 698 18.57 -1.96 -15.77
CA SER A 698 18.56 -0.52 -15.56
C SER A 698 19.98 -0.06 -15.32
N THR A 699 20.38 1.00 -15.99
CA THR A 699 21.77 1.49 -15.97
C THR A 699 21.78 2.99 -15.72
N THR A 700 22.63 3.43 -14.80
CA THR A 700 22.93 4.85 -14.59
C THR A 700 24.37 5.11 -14.97
N LEU A 701 24.57 5.96 -15.96
CA LEU A 701 25.87 6.43 -16.42
C LEU A 701 26.11 7.84 -15.89
N ARG A 702 27.27 8.05 -15.29
CA ARG A 702 27.75 9.35 -14.85
C ARG A 702 28.92 9.77 -15.71
N PHE A 703 28.70 10.65 -16.66
CA PHE A 703 29.75 11.12 -17.56
C PHE A 703 30.73 12.06 -16.83
N ASN A 704 30.18 12.95 -15.98
CA ASN A 704 30.96 13.83 -15.11
C ASN A 704 30.12 14.23 -13.87
N ALA A 705 30.57 15.22 -13.09
CA ALA A 705 29.85 15.72 -11.93
C ALA A 705 28.48 16.35 -12.25
N HIS A 706 28.24 16.70 -13.52
CA HIS A 706 27.10 17.49 -13.96
C HIS A 706 26.19 16.76 -14.94
N LEU A 707 26.63 15.65 -15.56
CA LEU A 707 25.85 14.95 -16.60
C LEU A 707 25.65 13.48 -16.23
N PHE A 708 24.38 13.08 -16.20
CA PHE A 708 23.93 11.73 -15.88
C PHE A 708 22.96 11.22 -16.93
N ALA A 709 23.07 9.97 -17.30
CA ALA A 709 22.06 9.28 -18.09
C ALA A 709 21.56 8.04 -17.35
N HIS A 710 20.29 7.79 -17.42
CA HIS A 710 19.63 6.61 -16.93
C HIS A 710 18.89 5.94 -18.08
N VAL A 711 19.11 4.65 -18.26
CA VAL A 711 18.42 3.84 -19.28
C VAL A 711 17.86 2.61 -18.62
N GLN A 712 16.60 2.30 -18.91
CA GLN A 712 15.92 1.13 -18.39
C GLN A 712 15.30 0.35 -19.54
N TYR A 713 15.64 -0.92 -19.65
CA TYR A 713 15.00 -1.85 -20.56
C TYR A 713 14.36 -2.97 -19.77
N ARG A 714 13.09 -3.25 -20.03
CA ARG A 714 12.30 -4.30 -19.37
C ARG A 714 11.57 -5.13 -20.42
N VAL A 715 11.53 -6.41 -20.21
CA VAL A 715 10.79 -7.36 -21.04
C VAL A 715 9.80 -8.10 -20.16
N GLN A 716 8.58 -8.22 -20.60
CA GLN A 716 7.56 -9.06 -20.00
C GLN A 716 7.15 -10.13 -21.00
N LEU A 717 7.24 -11.38 -20.59
CA LEU A 717 6.80 -12.54 -21.35
C LEU A 717 5.55 -13.09 -20.67
N PHE A 718 4.48 -13.21 -21.42
CA PHE A 718 3.23 -13.81 -20.97
C PHE A 718 3.11 -15.22 -21.52
N GLU A 719 2.18 -15.98 -20.98
CA GLU A 719 1.85 -17.30 -21.48
C GLU A 719 1.49 -17.24 -22.97
N ARG A 720 1.81 -18.29 -23.72
CA ARG A 720 1.66 -18.39 -25.21
C ARG A 720 2.59 -17.49 -26.02
N GLY A 721 3.72 -17.03 -25.43
CA GLY A 721 4.78 -16.35 -26.16
C GLY A 721 4.55 -14.88 -26.45
N GLN A 722 3.53 -14.27 -25.89
CA GLN A 722 3.36 -12.81 -25.98
C GLN A 722 4.50 -12.11 -25.26
N ARG A 723 5.14 -11.20 -25.98
CA ARG A 723 6.27 -10.41 -25.49
C ARG A 723 5.96 -8.93 -25.54
N PHE A 724 6.27 -8.25 -24.43
CA PHE A 724 6.11 -6.81 -24.31
C PHE A 724 7.42 -6.18 -23.80
N ASP A 725 8.01 -5.31 -24.61
CA ASP A 725 9.29 -4.67 -24.35
C ASP A 725 9.08 -3.21 -23.99
N LEU A 726 9.73 -2.74 -22.95
CA LEU A 726 9.70 -1.36 -22.50
C LEU A 726 11.11 -0.80 -22.48
N LEU A 727 11.31 0.33 -23.14
CA LEU A 727 12.58 1.08 -23.15
C LEU A 727 12.31 2.52 -22.73
N ASP A 728 12.94 2.91 -21.62
CA ASP A 728 12.90 4.25 -21.07
C ASP A 728 14.28 4.83 -20.95
N GLY A 729 14.40 6.14 -21.06
CA GLY A 729 15.66 6.85 -20.89
C GLY A 729 15.45 8.18 -20.17
N LYS A 730 16.47 8.63 -19.44
CA LYS A 730 16.47 9.96 -18.83
C LYS A 730 17.89 10.51 -18.80
N VAL A 731 18.08 11.67 -19.38
CA VAL A 731 19.34 12.43 -19.28
C VAL A 731 19.11 13.63 -18.38
N LYS A 732 20.01 13.88 -17.45
CA LYS A 732 19.98 15.02 -16.54
C LYS A 732 21.29 15.79 -16.61
N ALA A 733 21.22 17.10 -16.76
CA ALA A 733 22.35 18.02 -16.72
C ALA A 733 22.19 19.01 -15.57
N VAL A 734 23.21 19.14 -14.72
CA VAL A 734 23.29 20.14 -13.65
C VAL A 734 24.04 21.34 -14.20
N LEU A 735 23.33 22.40 -14.57
CA LEU A 735 23.92 23.60 -15.15
C LEU A 735 24.56 24.50 -14.07
N SER A 736 23.95 24.52 -12.88
CA SER A 736 24.44 25.24 -11.72
C SER A 736 23.84 24.61 -10.43
N PRO A 737 24.25 25.02 -9.23
CA PRO A 737 23.61 24.56 -7.99
C PRO A 737 22.08 24.77 -7.95
N ARG A 738 21.58 25.76 -8.71
CA ARG A 738 20.16 26.13 -8.77
C ARG A 738 19.45 25.56 -10.00
N TRP A 739 20.14 25.40 -11.14
CA TRP A 739 19.51 25.07 -12.41
C TRP A 739 19.90 23.68 -12.92
N ARG A 740 18.91 22.92 -13.34
CA ARG A 740 19.09 21.60 -13.93
C ARG A 740 18.17 21.42 -15.12
N CYS A 741 18.66 20.76 -16.14
CA CYS A 741 17.87 20.35 -17.29
C CYS A 741 17.72 18.83 -17.31
N SER A 742 16.65 18.34 -17.90
CA SER A 742 16.45 16.91 -18.11
C SER A 742 15.73 16.65 -19.44
N ILE A 743 16.04 15.52 -20.04
CA ILE A 743 15.28 14.96 -21.15
C ILE A 743 14.83 13.58 -20.67
N ALA A 744 13.52 13.34 -20.61
CA ALA A 744 12.95 12.06 -20.27
C ALA A 744 12.28 11.45 -21.51
N LEU A 745 12.58 10.18 -21.75
CA LEU A 745 12.14 9.40 -22.90
C LEU A 745 11.35 8.22 -22.34
N ASN A 746 10.03 8.24 -22.47
CA ASN A 746 9.17 7.16 -22.00
C ASN A 746 8.60 6.42 -23.20
N ASN A 747 8.48 5.11 -23.10
CA ASN A 747 7.90 4.24 -24.14
C ASN A 747 8.57 4.43 -25.51
N LEU A 748 9.91 4.37 -25.56
CA LEU A 748 10.66 4.55 -26.81
C LEU A 748 10.28 3.53 -27.89
N MET A 749 9.81 2.34 -27.47
CA MET A 749 9.30 1.30 -28.39
C MET A 749 7.95 1.67 -29.01
N ASN A 750 7.30 2.73 -28.49
CA ASN A 750 6.02 3.27 -28.99
C ASN A 750 4.86 2.26 -28.96
N HIS A 751 4.78 1.44 -27.93
CA HIS A 751 3.63 0.60 -27.74
C HIS A 751 2.39 1.42 -27.43
N GLN A 752 1.34 1.24 -28.22
CA GLN A 752 0.06 1.94 -28.04
C GLN A 752 -0.96 1.10 -27.31
N TYR A 753 -0.77 -0.22 -27.27
CA TYR A 753 -1.65 -1.17 -26.61
C TYR A 753 -0.84 -2.25 -25.92
N ILE A 754 -1.39 -2.77 -24.84
CA ILE A 754 -0.92 -4.01 -24.22
C ILE A 754 -2.05 -5.01 -24.23
N GLU A 755 -1.75 -6.24 -24.59
CA GLU A 755 -2.65 -7.35 -24.51
C GLU A 755 -2.23 -8.27 -23.37
N LEU A 756 -3.18 -8.59 -22.49
CA LEU A 756 -2.99 -9.43 -21.33
C LEU A 756 -3.95 -10.59 -21.38
N LEU A 757 -3.43 -11.75 -21.13
CA LEU A 757 -4.23 -12.92 -20.86
C LEU A 757 -4.38 -13.05 -19.34
N ASN A 758 -5.59 -13.11 -18.85
CA ASN A 758 -5.88 -13.39 -17.45
C ASN A 758 -6.64 -14.72 -17.36
N ALA A 759 -6.28 -15.53 -16.38
CA ALA A 759 -7.04 -16.72 -16.06
C ALA A 759 -8.13 -16.34 -15.07
N SER A 760 -9.35 -16.67 -15.36
CA SER A 760 -10.49 -16.54 -14.47
C SER A 760 -10.99 -17.91 -14.01
N LEU A 761 -11.87 -17.92 -13.03
CA LEU A 761 -12.50 -19.16 -12.56
C LEU A 761 -13.32 -19.87 -13.63
N TYR A 762 -13.75 -19.14 -14.63
CA TYR A 762 -14.69 -19.61 -15.65
C TYR A 762 -14.04 -19.79 -17.01
N GLY A 763 -12.75 -19.44 -17.16
CA GLY A 763 -12.06 -19.51 -18.43
C GLY A 763 -10.88 -18.55 -18.54
N HIS A 764 -10.70 -18.00 -19.73
CA HIS A 764 -9.63 -17.06 -20.02
C HIS A 764 -10.21 -15.73 -20.48
N ASP A 765 -9.70 -14.66 -19.90
CA ASP A 765 -10.00 -13.29 -20.27
C ASP A 765 -8.79 -12.68 -20.98
N ARG A 766 -9.00 -12.13 -22.17
CA ARG A 766 -8.01 -11.38 -22.92
C ARG A 766 -8.35 -9.90 -22.81
N PHE A 767 -7.50 -9.14 -22.15
CA PHE A 767 -7.63 -7.69 -21.97
C PHE A 767 -6.71 -6.97 -22.93
N THR A 768 -7.22 -6.01 -23.67
CA THR A 768 -6.43 -5.09 -24.48
C THR A 768 -6.63 -3.69 -23.90
N GLN A 769 -5.57 -3.09 -23.41
CA GLN A 769 -5.59 -1.76 -22.81
C GLN A 769 -4.77 -0.78 -23.66
N GLN A 770 -5.30 0.41 -23.90
CA GLN A 770 -4.56 1.48 -24.52
C GLN A 770 -3.47 2.01 -23.61
N LEU A 771 -2.31 2.29 -24.19
CA LEU A 771 -1.16 2.87 -23.51
C LEU A 771 -0.89 4.29 -24.00
N ASN A 772 -0.20 5.07 -23.19
CA ASN A 772 0.45 6.28 -23.64
C ASN A 772 1.56 5.93 -24.63
N GLY A 773 1.49 6.45 -25.84
CA GLY A 773 2.55 6.31 -26.85
C GLY A 773 3.87 6.93 -26.37
N ARG A 774 4.85 6.98 -27.28
CA ARG A 774 6.16 7.58 -27.01
C ARG A 774 6.03 9.01 -26.48
N GLN A 775 6.82 9.32 -25.45
CA GLN A 775 6.91 10.66 -24.87
C GLN A 775 8.36 11.11 -24.82
N VAL A 776 8.62 12.35 -25.22
CA VAL A 776 9.93 13.01 -25.14
C VAL A 776 9.75 14.30 -24.37
N LEU A 777 10.03 14.29 -23.08
CA LEU A 777 9.80 15.40 -22.17
C LEU A 777 11.08 16.18 -21.91
N PHE A 778 11.08 17.46 -22.20
CA PHE A 778 12.16 18.40 -21.88
C PHE A 778 11.81 19.08 -20.56
N GLY A 779 12.65 18.92 -19.55
CA GLY A 779 12.42 19.45 -18.21
C GLY A 779 13.46 20.50 -17.80
N LEU A 780 13.00 21.56 -17.19
CA LEU A 780 13.81 22.59 -16.54
C LEU A 780 13.43 22.62 -15.06
N ASN A 781 14.43 22.60 -14.20
CA ASN A 781 14.24 22.60 -12.76
C ASN A 781 15.08 23.74 -12.14
N CYS A 782 14.44 24.59 -11.32
CA CYS A 782 15.07 25.67 -10.58
C CYS A 782 14.90 25.45 -9.09
N GLY A 783 16.01 25.30 -8.35
CA GLY A 783 16.02 25.21 -6.89
C GLY A 783 16.49 26.51 -6.25
N PHE A 784 15.88 26.94 -5.15
CA PHE A 784 16.24 28.14 -4.39
C PHE A 784 16.19 27.89 -2.87
#